data_88f667d4be9d132aa1bd28770e241aa3
#
_entry.id   88f667d4be9d132aa1bd28770e241aa3
#
_cell.length_a   1.000
_cell.length_b   1.000
_cell.length_c   1.000
_cell.angle_alpha   90.00
_cell.angle_beta   90.00
_cell.angle_gamma   90.00
#
_symmetry.space_group_name_H-M   'P 1'
#
loop_
_entity.id
_entity.type
_entity.pdbx_description
1 polymer ?
#
loop_
_entity_poly.entity_id
_entity_poly.type
_entity_poly.pdbx_seq_one_letter_code
_entity_poly.pdbx_strand_id
1 'polypeptide(L)'
;MSLVTTHDLGKSFGNVNVFAGLSLSIPHGARIAVVGPNGIGKTTLLRIIVGKEPPSAGTVHRSRGLTIGYLPQESVVESSNTLWEECLIPFCDLLARQKELTRLEAVMAGTGQVEDAILRYGTLQARFEQAGGYSFETLIRQVLTGLGFSADEYTLPLMYLSGGQRTRALLARLLLESPRLLILDEPTNHLDSSAIEWLENYLREWDGGILIVSHDRYLLDKVCNNIWEMSSAGIEAYRGNYSHYLRQRQERWELRSKEFEAEKARLEKDMDYIKRNIAGQNVAQSRGRLKRMSRQIQAIEQIGLDAMRGRKWLHISQDVQTTTGVMSVEDAERRLKALRNPVLRPRELKLRLRAGQRGGNIVLRTRDLAIGYPGNHLFTVPDIDLERLGCTALIGSNGSGKTTFLKVILGQLPPLLGEVQLGASLDIGYFAQAHQGLNPDNVIIQEIESVAPRMLIEEIRGYLARYLFTGEDVFKKVEVLSGGERGRLALAKLALTNANFLLLDEPTNHLDIPSQEALQNVLADFDGTVILVSHDRYLIDALATQVWEIDRGQAVLKVFMGTYSEYRSRGEPQGASDSTLERSRLQKRETFRKARAAKNREIADERRARAEERRRGTRLAEVEARISTLEEELAHLGTRLATPPSDRTEIQRLAEDYIRAESEMESLIEEWEKLQE
;
A
#
# COMPACT_ATOMS: atom_id res chain seq x y z
N MET A 1 -21.11 -4.60 -25.23
CA MET A 1 -21.21 -3.13 -25.44
C MET A 1 -20.54 -2.42 -24.28
N SER A 2 -19.86 -1.30 -24.55
CA SER A 2 -19.22 -0.53 -23.48
C SER A 2 -20.24 0.36 -22.79
N LEU A 3 -20.22 0.40 -21.45
CA LEU A 3 -21.03 1.30 -20.63
C LEU A 3 -20.47 2.73 -20.69
N VAL A 4 -19.14 2.86 -20.55
CA VAL A 4 -18.43 4.13 -20.62
C VAL A 4 -17.16 3.97 -21.44
N THR A 5 -16.85 4.95 -22.29
CA THR A 5 -15.57 5.06 -23.02
C THR A 5 -15.01 6.45 -22.88
N THR A 6 -13.70 6.54 -22.68
CA THR A 6 -12.98 7.82 -22.63
C THR A 6 -11.98 7.90 -23.77
N HIS A 7 -11.79 9.08 -24.35
CA HIS A 7 -10.80 9.35 -25.39
C HIS A 7 -9.93 10.52 -24.98
N ASP A 8 -8.62 10.31 -24.95
CA ASP A 8 -7.59 11.29 -24.63
C ASP A 8 -7.89 12.14 -23.39
N LEU A 9 -8.46 11.48 -22.35
CA LEU A 9 -8.91 12.14 -21.15
C LEU A 9 -7.74 12.76 -20.39
N GLY A 10 -7.84 14.04 -20.08
CA GLY A 10 -6.83 14.76 -19.28
C GLY A 10 -7.49 15.64 -18.22
N LYS A 11 -6.78 15.82 -17.10
CA LYS A 11 -7.18 16.71 -16.02
C LYS A 11 -6.00 17.44 -15.43
N SER A 12 -6.16 18.76 -15.29
CA SER A 12 -5.21 19.64 -14.61
C SER A 12 -5.93 20.56 -13.64
N PHE A 13 -5.27 20.93 -12.55
CA PHE A 13 -5.70 21.95 -11.60
C PHE A 13 -4.63 23.04 -11.56
N GLY A 14 -4.95 24.20 -12.11
CA GLY A 14 -3.99 25.27 -12.31
C GLY A 14 -2.79 24.78 -13.14
N ASN A 15 -1.59 24.87 -12.58
CA ASN A 15 -0.35 24.41 -13.22
C ASN A 15 -0.01 22.92 -12.95
N VAL A 16 -0.81 22.22 -12.15
CA VAL A 16 -0.57 20.82 -11.81
C VAL A 16 -1.34 19.91 -12.75
N ASN A 17 -0.61 19.16 -13.56
CA ASN A 17 -1.20 18.13 -14.42
C ASN A 17 -1.38 16.86 -13.62
N VAL A 18 -2.63 16.39 -13.42
CA VAL A 18 -2.95 15.18 -12.65
C VAL A 18 -2.77 13.95 -13.52
N PHE A 19 -3.36 13.94 -14.71
CA PHE A 19 -3.17 12.92 -15.73
C PHE A 19 -3.52 13.44 -17.12
N ALA A 20 -3.01 12.80 -18.16
CA ALA A 20 -3.28 13.14 -19.55
C ALA A 20 -3.31 11.90 -20.45
N GLY A 21 -4.07 11.99 -21.56
CA GLY A 21 -4.05 10.97 -22.61
C GLY A 21 -4.71 9.64 -22.23
N LEU A 22 -5.65 9.60 -21.27
CA LEU A 22 -6.27 8.36 -20.83
C LEU A 22 -7.42 7.94 -21.76
N SER A 23 -7.25 6.81 -22.45
CA SER A 23 -8.29 6.17 -23.27
C SER A 23 -8.69 4.84 -22.66
N LEU A 24 -9.88 4.78 -22.04
CA LEU A 24 -10.37 3.67 -21.23
C LEU A 24 -11.73 3.21 -21.74
N SER A 25 -12.06 1.94 -21.48
CA SER A 25 -13.37 1.37 -21.82
C SER A 25 -13.85 0.48 -20.68
N ILE A 26 -15.07 0.72 -20.21
CA ILE A 26 -15.76 -0.07 -19.19
C ILE A 26 -16.86 -0.88 -19.90
N PRO A 27 -16.66 -2.16 -20.17
CA PRO A 27 -17.69 -3.01 -20.77
C PRO A 27 -18.77 -3.38 -19.75
N HIS A 28 -19.91 -3.88 -20.22
CA HIS A 28 -20.97 -4.42 -19.39
C HIS A 28 -20.46 -5.61 -18.57
N GLY A 29 -20.83 -5.71 -17.30
CA GLY A 29 -20.40 -6.78 -16.40
C GLY A 29 -18.90 -6.74 -16.06
N ALA A 30 -18.16 -5.70 -16.44
CA ALA A 30 -16.75 -5.56 -16.06
C ALA A 30 -16.62 -5.24 -14.58
N ARG A 31 -15.66 -5.88 -13.93
CA ARG A 31 -15.30 -5.67 -12.52
C ARG A 31 -13.88 -5.15 -12.47
N ILE A 32 -13.74 -3.83 -12.41
CA ILE A 32 -12.46 -3.13 -12.58
C ILE A 32 -12.08 -2.49 -11.26
N ALA A 33 -10.85 -2.75 -10.81
CA ALA A 33 -10.24 -1.99 -9.73
C ALA A 33 -9.27 -0.95 -10.28
N VAL A 34 -9.27 0.24 -9.69
CA VAL A 34 -8.27 1.28 -9.95
C VAL A 34 -7.33 1.34 -8.76
N VAL A 35 -6.07 1.00 -8.98
CA VAL A 35 -5.02 1.01 -7.96
C VAL A 35 -3.94 2.03 -8.31
N GLY A 36 -3.22 2.51 -7.31
CA GLY A 36 -2.12 3.47 -7.50
C GLY A 36 -1.86 4.29 -6.25
N PRO A 37 -0.77 5.07 -6.21
CA PRO A 37 -0.41 5.91 -5.06
C PRO A 37 -1.50 6.91 -4.70
N ASN A 38 -1.50 7.36 -3.43
CA ASN A 38 -2.38 8.43 -3.01
C ASN A 38 -2.01 9.75 -3.73
N GLY A 39 -3.03 10.55 -4.04
CA GLY A 39 -2.85 11.82 -4.76
C GLY A 39 -2.65 11.72 -6.27
N ILE A 40 -2.59 10.51 -6.87
CA ILE A 40 -2.39 10.32 -8.32
C ILE A 40 -3.62 10.69 -9.17
N GLY A 41 -4.79 10.93 -8.55
CA GLY A 41 -6.01 11.35 -9.25
C GLY A 41 -7.07 10.26 -9.42
N LYS A 42 -7.03 9.16 -8.64
CA LYS A 42 -8.02 8.07 -8.70
C LYS A 42 -9.45 8.59 -8.52
N THR A 43 -9.72 9.30 -7.42
CA THR A 43 -11.03 9.92 -7.13
C THR A 43 -11.45 10.92 -8.20
N THR A 44 -10.50 11.73 -8.73
CA THR A 44 -10.76 12.68 -9.82
C THR A 44 -11.23 11.96 -11.09
N LEU A 45 -10.59 10.85 -11.44
CA LEU A 45 -11.00 10.00 -12.57
C LEU A 45 -12.44 9.50 -12.37
N LEU A 46 -12.77 8.99 -11.18
CA LEU A 46 -14.13 8.54 -10.88
C LEU A 46 -15.16 9.68 -11.01
N ARG A 47 -14.88 10.86 -10.47
CA ARG A 47 -15.75 12.05 -10.55
C ARG A 47 -15.99 12.47 -12.00
N ILE A 48 -14.98 12.42 -12.86
CA ILE A 48 -15.13 12.73 -14.29
C ILE A 48 -15.98 11.65 -14.99
N ILE A 49 -15.78 10.37 -14.71
CA ILE A 49 -16.57 9.27 -15.27
C ILE A 49 -18.04 9.41 -14.86
N VAL A 50 -18.33 9.79 -13.62
CA VAL A 50 -19.69 10.07 -13.11
C VAL A 50 -20.29 11.33 -13.74
N GLY A 51 -19.46 12.32 -14.11
CA GLY A 51 -19.89 13.63 -14.63
C GLY A 51 -20.02 14.71 -13.57
N LYS A 52 -19.53 14.48 -12.36
CA LYS A 52 -19.48 15.48 -11.28
C LYS A 52 -18.36 16.49 -11.48
N GLU A 53 -17.38 16.16 -12.33
CA GLU A 53 -16.24 17.03 -12.64
C GLU A 53 -15.98 17.02 -14.15
N PRO A 54 -15.79 18.19 -14.80
CA PRO A 54 -15.47 18.25 -16.22
C PRO A 54 -13.98 17.88 -16.44
N PRO A 55 -13.66 17.17 -17.54
CA PRO A 55 -12.28 16.97 -17.96
C PRO A 55 -11.66 18.29 -18.45
N SER A 56 -10.34 18.43 -18.35
CA SER A 56 -9.58 19.54 -18.96
C SER A 56 -9.28 19.29 -20.44
N ALA A 57 -9.18 18.02 -20.84
CA ALA A 57 -8.98 17.58 -22.23
C ALA A 57 -9.66 16.23 -22.46
N GLY A 58 -9.98 15.95 -23.72
CA GLY A 58 -10.63 14.70 -24.12
C GLY A 58 -12.13 14.65 -23.86
N THR A 59 -12.73 13.46 -24.05
CA THR A 59 -14.19 13.28 -23.97
C THR A 59 -14.54 12.00 -23.22
N VAL A 60 -15.72 12.01 -22.58
CA VAL A 60 -16.33 10.83 -21.92
C VAL A 60 -17.67 10.52 -22.58
N HIS A 61 -17.78 9.34 -23.14
CA HIS A 61 -19.03 8.86 -23.74
C HIS A 61 -19.69 7.83 -22.82
N ARG A 62 -20.97 8.04 -22.49
CA ARG A 62 -21.79 7.14 -21.67
C ARG A 62 -22.89 6.53 -22.53
N SER A 63 -23.20 5.26 -22.36
CA SER A 63 -24.27 4.60 -23.11
C SER A 63 -25.64 5.22 -22.76
N ARG A 64 -26.57 5.21 -23.72
CA ARG A 64 -27.93 5.73 -23.48
C ARG A 64 -28.64 4.92 -22.40
N GLY A 65 -29.29 5.60 -21.46
CA GLY A 65 -30.01 4.96 -20.35
C GLY A 65 -29.10 4.28 -19.32
N LEU A 66 -27.83 4.65 -19.24
CA LEU A 66 -26.91 4.18 -18.21
C LEU A 66 -27.29 4.80 -16.87
N THR A 67 -27.60 3.95 -15.88
CA THR A 67 -27.73 4.34 -14.48
C THR A 67 -26.39 4.14 -13.79
N ILE A 68 -25.88 5.18 -13.12
CA ILE A 68 -24.59 5.16 -12.41
C ILE A 68 -24.85 5.40 -10.93
N GLY A 69 -24.47 4.45 -10.08
CA GLY A 69 -24.40 4.62 -8.64
C GLY A 69 -22.97 5.03 -8.24
N TYR A 70 -22.83 6.08 -7.47
CA TYR A 70 -21.50 6.56 -7.04
C TYR A 70 -21.43 6.75 -5.53
N LEU A 71 -20.55 6.00 -4.90
CA LEU A 71 -20.16 6.18 -3.50
C LEU A 71 -18.88 7.02 -3.45
N PRO A 72 -18.93 8.27 -2.96
CA PRO A 72 -17.73 9.08 -2.74
C PRO A 72 -17.00 8.67 -1.46
N GLN A 73 -15.71 8.98 -1.37
CA GLN A 73 -14.85 8.70 -0.20
C GLN A 73 -15.38 9.39 1.08
N GLU A 74 -15.85 10.65 0.95
CA GLU A 74 -16.53 11.38 2.01
C GLU A 74 -17.96 11.71 1.56
N SER A 75 -18.93 11.29 2.31
CA SER A 75 -20.36 11.55 2.02
C SER A 75 -20.93 12.56 2.98
N VAL A 76 -21.35 13.70 2.44
CA VAL A 76 -22.22 14.64 3.14
C VAL A 76 -23.65 14.29 2.76
N VAL A 77 -24.36 13.62 3.65
CA VAL A 77 -25.80 13.36 3.49
C VAL A 77 -26.54 14.36 4.36
N GLU A 78 -27.10 15.37 3.74
CA GLU A 78 -27.98 16.36 4.37
C GLU A 78 -29.45 15.91 4.19
N SER A 79 -29.82 14.79 4.81
CA SER A 79 -31.18 14.29 4.77
C SER A 79 -31.74 14.21 6.19
N SER A 80 -32.98 14.67 6.36
CA SER A 80 -33.75 14.52 7.62
C SER A 80 -34.40 13.16 7.73
N ASN A 81 -34.34 12.33 6.70
CA ASN A 81 -34.96 10.99 6.68
C ASN A 81 -34.29 10.07 7.70
N THR A 82 -35.07 9.11 8.18
CA THR A 82 -34.54 7.97 8.93
C THR A 82 -33.73 7.04 7.99
N LEU A 83 -32.92 6.18 8.60
CA LEU A 83 -32.15 5.19 7.83
C LEU A 83 -33.05 4.31 6.95
N TRP A 84 -34.20 3.89 7.50
CA TRP A 84 -35.19 3.07 6.78
C TRP A 84 -35.82 3.84 5.62
N GLU A 85 -36.26 5.09 5.86
CA GLU A 85 -36.86 5.94 4.82
C GLU A 85 -35.87 6.20 3.66
N GLU A 86 -34.58 6.38 3.96
CA GLU A 86 -33.54 6.56 2.93
C GLU A 86 -33.40 5.31 2.06
N CYS A 87 -33.48 4.12 2.66
CA CYS A 87 -33.47 2.85 1.94
C CYS A 87 -34.75 2.54 1.17
N LEU A 88 -35.86 3.22 1.47
CA LEU A 88 -37.10 3.14 0.71
C LEU A 88 -37.11 3.97 -0.57
N ILE A 89 -36.24 4.96 -0.70
CA ILE A 89 -36.21 5.85 -1.88
C ILE A 89 -36.10 5.08 -3.19
N PRO A 90 -35.26 4.06 -3.36
CA PRO A 90 -35.19 3.27 -4.61
C PRO A 90 -36.51 2.56 -4.97
N PHE A 91 -37.39 2.35 -3.99
CA PHE A 91 -38.65 1.62 -4.13
C PHE A 91 -39.89 2.52 -4.17
N CYS A 92 -39.72 3.85 -4.40
CA CYS A 92 -40.83 4.78 -4.47
C CYS A 92 -41.92 4.37 -5.47
N ASP A 93 -41.53 3.85 -6.65
CA ASP A 93 -42.46 3.34 -7.65
C ASP A 93 -43.25 2.11 -7.17
N LEU A 94 -42.59 1.20 -6.45
CA LEU A 94 -43.24 0.04 -5.84
C LEU A 94 -44.21 0.45 -4.74
N LEU A 95 -43.83 1.39 -3.89
CA LEU A 95 -44.69 1.94 -2.86
C LEU A 95 -45.92 2.64 -3.43
N ALA A 96 -45.74 3.37 -4.56
CA ALA A 96 -46.87 4.00 -5.26
C ALA A 96 -47.84 2.92 -5.82
N ARG A 97 -47.30 1.86 -6.41
CA ARG A 97 -48.12 0.72 -6.90
C ARG A 97 -48.81 -0.03 -5.77
N GLN A 98 -48.17 -0.24 -4.63
CA GLN A 98 -48.75 -0.83 -3.44
C GLN A 98 -49.94 -0.03 -2.94
N LYS A 99 -49.79 1.31 -2.84
CA LYS A 99 -50.91 2.20 -2.45
C LYS A 99 -52.07 2.14 -3.44
N GLU A 100 -51.78 2.03 -4.76
CA GLU A 100 -52.83 1.92 -5.76
C GLU A 100 -53.52 0.55 -5.71
N LEU A 101 -52.80 -0.55 -5.41
CA LEU A 101 -53.39 -1.88 -5.15
C LEU A 101 -54.33 -1.83 -3.98
N THR A 102 -53.93 -1.25 -2.84
CA THR A 102 -54.78 -1.10 -1.67
C THR A 102 -56.02 -0.24 -1.95
N ARG A 103 -55.87 0.81 -2.79
CA ARG A 103 -57.00 1.61 -3.25
C ARG A 103 -57.99 0.82 -4.10
N LEU A 104 -57.47 0.04 -5.06
CA LEU A 104 -58.30 -0.82 -5.89
C LEU A 104 -59.00 -1.92 -5.09
N GLU A 105 -58.36 -2.49 -4.06
CA GLU A 105 -58.98 -3.42 -3.10
C GLU A 105 -60.16 -2.76 -2.37
N ALA A 106 -60.02 -1.52 -1.93
CA ALA A 106 -61.10 -0.78 -1.29
C ALA A 106 -62.26 -0.48 -2.26
N VAL A 107 -61.96 -0.21 -3.57
CA VAL A 107 -63.01 -0.03 -4.58
C VAL A 107 -63.71 -1.36 -4.91
N MET A 108 -62.97 -2.47 -4.95
CA MET A 108 -63.53 -3.81 -5.19
C MET A 108 -64.44 -4.30 -4.04
N ALA A 109 -64.18 -3.84 -2.83
CA ALA A 109 -65.05 -4.08 -1.64
C ALA A 109 -66.32 -3.23 -1.64
N GLY A 110 -66.45 -2.21 -2.51
CA GLY A 110 -67.60 -1.33 -2.64
C GLY A 110 -68.60 -1.83 -3.71
N THR A 111 -69.71 -1.08 -3.91
CA THR A 111 -70.81 -1.46 -4.83
C THR A 111 -70.75 -0.83 -6.23
N GLY A 112 -69.58 -0.21 -6.63
CA GLY A 112 -69.47 0.48 -7.93
C GLY A 112 -68.34 -0.12 -8.80
N GLN A 113 -68.35 0.08 -10.09
CA GLN A 113 -67.30 -0.21 -11.11
C GLN A 113 -66.30 -1.36 -10.78
N VAL A 114 -66.77 -2.49 -10.26
CA VAL A 114 -65.96 -3.61 -9.71
C VAL A 114 -65.20 -4.33 -10.82
N GLU A 115 -65.77 -4.52 -12.03
CA GLU A 115 -65.15 -5.27 -13.13
C GLU A 115 -63.88 -4.57 -13.66
N ASP A 116 -63.91 -3.25 -13.85
CA ASP A 116 -62.73 -2.49 -14.33
C ASP A 116 -61.66 -2.45 -13.24
N ALA A 117 -62.05 -2.36 -11.97
CA ALA A 117 -61.10 -2.43 -10.84
C ALA A 117 -60.40 -3.79 -10.73
N ILE A 118 -61.11 -4.91 -10.98
CA ILE A 118 -60.53 -6.25 -10.95
C ILE A 118 -59.47 -6.42 -12.08
N LEU A 119 -59.79 -5.97 -13.30
CA LEU A 119 -58.83 -6.06 -14.40
C LEU A 119 -57.56 -5.23 -14.19
N ARG A 120 -57.73 -4.00 -13.65
CA ARG A 120 -56.59 -3.14 -13.29
C ARG A 120 -55.79 -3.72 -12.14
N TYR A 121 -56.43 -4.25 -11.15
CA TYR A 121 -55.79 -4.91 -10.00
C TYR A 121 -54.91 -6.06 -10.46
N GLY A 122 -55.43 -6.99 -11.25
CA GLY A 122 -54.72 -8.14 -11.74
C GLY A 122 -53.43 -7.75 -12.54
N THR A 123 -53.57 -6.75 -13.43
CA THR A 123 -52.41 -6.28 -14.22
C THR A 123 -51.39 -5.54 -13.36
N LEU A 124 -51.81 -4.76 -12.38
CA LEU A 124 -50.93 -4.02 -11.47
C LEU A 124 -50.25 -4.96 -10.48
N GLN A 125 -50.99 -5.93 -9.95
CA GLN A 125 -50.49 -6.97 -9.05
C GLN A 125 -49.38 -7.79 -9.70
N ALA A 126 -49.62 -8.29 -10.95
CA ALA A 126 -48.59 -9.03 -11.68
C ALA A 126 -47.29 -8.21 -11.88
N ARG A 127 -47.43 -6.92 -12.21
CA ARG A 127 -46.30 -6.01 -12.33
C ARG A 127 -45.62 -5.72 -10.99
N PHE A 128 -46.38 -5.61 -9.90
CA PHE A 128 -45.84 -5.42 -8.56
C PHE A 128 -45.06 -6.65 -8.10
N GLU A 129 -45.62 -7.83 -8.33
CA GLU A 129 -45.01 -9.11 -7.98
C GLU A 129 -43.72 -9.35 -8.79
N GLN A 130 -43.77 -9.15 -10.14
CA GLN A 130 -42.60 -9.27 -11.02
C GLN A 130 -41.47 -8.29 -10.63
N ALA A 131 -41.81 -7.12 -10.13
CA ALA A 131 -40.86 -6.13 -9.67
C ALA A 131 -40.34 -6.35 -8.21
N GLY A 132 -40.68 -7.47 -7.57
CA GLY A 132 -40.24 -7.81 -6.23
C GLY A 132 -41.00 -7.11 -5.10
N GLY A 133 -42.25 -6.70 -5.37
CA GLY A 133 -43.07 -5.90 -4.42
C GLY A 133 -43.32 -6.54 -3.05
N TYR A 134 -43.22 -7.87 -2.92
CA TYR A 134 -43.34 -8.56 -1.63
C TYR A 134 -42.01 -8.83 -0.94
N SER A 135 -40.89 -8.59 -1.62
CA SER A 135 -39.55 -8.95 -1.10
C SER A 135 -38.65 -7.75 -0.78
N PHE A 136 -39.00 -6.52 -1.21
CA PHE A 136 -38.13 -5.36 -1.06
C PHE A 136 -37.82 -5.01 0.39
N GLU A 137 -38.78 -5.16 1.34
CA GLU A 137 -38.49 -4.91 2.76
C GLU A 137 -37.49 -5.92 3.33
N THR A 138 -37.60 -7.19 2.93
CA THR A 138 -36.66 -8.22 3.34
C THR A 138 -35.25 -7.93 2.77
N LEU A 139 -35.18 -7.47 1.52
CA LEU A 139 -33.94 -7.06 0.89
C LEU A 139 -33.29 -5.86 1.61
N ILE A 140 -34.11 -4.84 2.01
CA ILE A 140 -33.62 -3.70 2.80
C ILE A 140 -33.02 -4.20 4.12
N ARG A 141 -33.73 -5.07 4.85
CA ARG A 141 -33.24 -5.63 6.12
C ARG A 141 -31.96 -6.43 5.93
N GLN A 142 -31.89 -7.24 4.87
CA GLN A 142 -30.70 -8.03 4.53
C GLN A 142 -29.48 -7.13 4.26
N VAL A 143 -29.66 -6.06 3.47
CA VAL A 143 -28.58 -5.10 3.15
C VAL A 143 -28.15 -4.34 4.38
N LEU A 144 -29.07 -3.83 5.19
CA LEU A 144 -28.75 -3.09 6.40
C LEU A 144 -28.04 -3.95 7.45
N THR A 145 -28.54 -5.16 7.70
CA THR A 145 -27.89 -6.12 8.61
C THR A 145 -26.52 -6.52 8.10
N GLY A 146 -26.38 -6.78 6.80
CA GLY A 146 -25.10 -7.11 6.16
C GLY A 146 -24.06 -6.00 6.28
N LEU A 147 -24.47 -4.73 6.27
CA LEU A 147 -23.60 -3.58 6.49
C LEU A 147 -23.41 -3.23 7.98
N GLY A 148 -23.89 -4.08 8.89
CA GLY A 148 -23.65 -3.98 10.32
C GLY A 148 -24.53 -2.94 11.04
N PHE A 149 -25.75 -2.66 10.53
CA PHE A 149 -26.75 -1.88 11.24
C PHE A 149 -27.63 -2.80 12.10
N SER A 150 -27.90 -2.35 13.34
CA SER A 150 -28.88 -2.99 14.22
C SER A 150 -30.31 -2.53 13.93
N ALA A 151 -31.29 -3.33 14.31
CA ALA A 151 -32.69 -2.97 14.08
C ALA A 151 -33.10 -1.66 14.77
N ASP A 152 -32.50 -1.33 15.92
CA ASP A 152 -32.76 -0.09 16.66
C ASP A 152 -32.29 1.16 15.89
N GLU A 153 -31.29 1.01 15.03
CA GLU A 153 -30.75 2.12 14.23
C GLU A 153 -31.62 2.46 13.01
N TYR A 154 -32.57 1.59 12.59
CA TYR A 154 -33.37 1.81 11.39
C TYR A 154 -34.28 3.05 11.50
N THR A 155 -34.73 3.39 12.71
CA THR A 155 -35.59 4.54 12.96
C THR A 155 -34.84 5.83 13.27
N LEU A 156 -33.51 5.76 13.36
CA LEU A 156 -32.67 6.93 13.63
C LEU A 156 -32.58 7.82 12.39
N PRO A 157 -32.80 9.16 12.54
CA PRO A 157 -32.50 10.11 11.47
C PRO A 157 -31.01 10.10 11.09
N LEU A 158 -30.71 10.23 9.79
CA LEU A 158 -29.35 10.20 9.27
C LEU A 158 -28.43 11.25 9.90
N MET A 159 -29.00 12.38 10.32
CA MET A 159 -28.25 13.46 10.98
C MET A 159 -27.61 13.04 12.32
N TYR A 160 -28.18 12.06 13.02
CA TYR A 160 -27.64 11.55 14.29
C TYR A 160 -26.64 10.41 14.10
N LEU A 161 -26.48 9.92 12.89
CA LEU A 161 -25.49 8.89 12.57
C LEU A 161 -24.08 9.51 12.49
N SER A 162 -23.08 8.73 12.89
CA SER A 162 -21.66 9.10 12.69
C SER A 162 -21.33 9.21 11.20
N GLY A 163 -20.22 9.89 10.85
CA GLY A 163 -19.78 10.01 9.45
C GLY A 163 -19.65 8.64 8.76
N GLY A 164 -19.05 7.65 9.43
CA GLY A 164 -18.91 6.30 8.90
C GLY A 164 -20.25 5.57 8.74
N GLN A 165 -21.21 5.76 9.67
CA GLN A 165 -22.56 5.22 9.53
C GLN A 165 -23.33 5.85 8.36
N ARG A 166 -23.16 7.16 8.13
CA ARG A 166 -23.75 7.85 6.96
C ARG A 166 -23.22 7.30 5.65
N THR A 167 -21.90 7.05 5.56
CA THR A 167 -21.30 6.43 4.36
C THR A 167 -21.86 5.02 4.13
N ARG A 168 -22.04 4.22 5.19
CA ARG A 168 -22.69 2.90 5.11
C ARG A 168 -24.16 2.98 4.69
N ALA A 169 -24.91 3.95 5.18
CA ALA A 169 -26.30 4.18 4.79
C ALA A 169 -26.40 4.54 3.29
N LEU A 170 -25.52 5.41 2.79
CA LEU A 170 -25.46 5.73 1.37
C LEU A 170 -25.09 4.50 0.53
N LEU A 171 -24.13 3.68 0.99
CA LEU A 171 -23.80 2.41 0.33
C LEU A 171 -25.00 1.49 0.28
N ALA A 172 -25.74 1.32 1.39
CA ALA A 172 -26.98 0.53 1.43
C ALA A 172 -27.97 0.99 0.35
N ARG A 173 -28.28 2.28 0.31
CA ARG A 173 -29.14 2.86 -0.70
C ARG A 173 -28.68 2.57 -2.13
N LEU A 174 -27.39 2.77 -2.43
CA LEU A 174 -26.82 2.52 -3.76
C LEU A 174 -26.91 1.05 -4.18
N LEU A 175 -26.70 0.11 -3.24
CA LEU A 175 -26.85 -1.31 -3.51
C LEU A 175 -28.32 -1.68 -3.81
N LEU A 176 -29.27 -1.05 -3.11
CA LEU A 176 -30.72 -1.24 -3.33
C LEU A 176 -31.20 -0.60 -4.66
N GLU A 177 -30.58 0.51 -5.10
CA GLU A 177 -30.87 1.14 -6.41
C GLU A 177 -30.49 0.24 -7.60
N SER A 178 -29.60 -0.73 -7.41
CA SER A 178 -29.12 -1.67 -8.42
C SER A 178 -28.74 -1.02 -9.77
N PRO A 179 -27.82 -0.03 -9.79
CA PRO A 179 -27.44 0.67 -11.01
C PRO A 179 -26.67 -0.26 -11.97
N ARG A 180 -26.74 0.04 -13.28
CA ARG A 180 -25.99 -0.72 -14.32
C ARG A 180 -24.47 -0.56 -14.19
N LEU A 181 -24.00 0.54 -13.63
CA LEU A 181 -22.60 0.79 -13.30
C LEU A 181 -22.49 1.30 -11.86
N LEU A 182 -21.85 0.50 -11.01
CA LEU A 182 -21.57 0.85 -9.63
C LEU A 182 -20.13 1.35 -9.52
N ILE A 183 -19.95 2.58 -9.04
CA ILE A 183 -18.64 3.21 -8.83
C ILE A 183 -18.43 3.44 -7.34
N LEU A 184 -17.41 2.80 -6.78
CA LEU A 184 -17.13 2.81 -5.35
C LEU A 184 -15.74 3.40 -5.09
N ASP A 185 -15.68 4.46 -4.28
CA ASP A 185 -14.43 5.09 -3.85
C ASP A 185 -14.18 4.77 -2.37
N GLU A 186 -13.26 3.83 -2.10
CA GLU A 186 -12.89 3.31 -0.78
C GLU A 186 -14.10 2.79 0.05
N PRO A 187 -14.88 1.82 -0.47
CA PRO A 187 -16.11 1.37 0.20
C PRO A 187 -15.86 0.59 1.49
N THR A 188 -14.65 0.10 1.72
CA THR A 188 -14.28 -0.65 2.93
C THR A 188 -13.96 0.24 4.12
N ASN A 189 -13.75 1.54 3.89
CA ASN A 189 -13.55 2.48 4.99
C ASN A 189 -14.78 2.47 5.90
N HIS A 190 -14.55 2.37 7.20
CA HIS A 190 -15.59 2.31 8.25
C HIS A 190 -16.43 1.02 8.31
N LEU A 191 -16.12 0.00 7.50
CA LEU A 191 -16.69 -1.33 7.62
C LEU A 191 -15.83 -2.20 8.55
N ASP A 192 -16.48 -3.04 9.34
CA ASP A 192 -15.77 -4.10 10.06
C ASP A 192 -15.59 -5.35 9.17
N SER A 193 -14.84 -6.32 9.66
CA SER A 193 -14.48 -7.51 8.87
C SER A 193 -15.71 -8.31 8.42
N SER A 194 -16.81 -8.33 9.20
CA SER A 194 -18.04 -9.02 8.85
C SER A 194 -18.80 -8.30 7.74
N ALA A 195 -18.92 -6.98 7.82
CA ALA A 195 -19.56 -6.16 6.79
C ALA A 195 -18.76 -6.16 5.48
N ILE A 196 -17.41 -6.15 5.55
CA ILE A 196 -16.55 -6.29 4.36
C ILE A 196 -16.82 -7.64 3.68
N GLU A 197 -16.86 -8.73 4.43
CA GLU A 197 -17.10 -10.06 3.87
C GLU A 197 -18.47 -10.19 3.24
N TRP A 198 -19.49 -9.62 3.88
CA TRP A 198 -20.84 -9.57 3.31
C TRP A 198 -20.83 -8.77 2.00
N LEU A 199 -20.18 -7.60 1.97
CA LEU A 199 -20.06 -6.76 0.78
C LEU A 199 -19.32 -7.49 -0.36
N GLU A 200 -18.23 -8.21 -0.06
CA GLU A 200 -17.50 -9.03 -1.03
C GLU A 200 -18.41 -10.03 -1.73
N ASN A 201 -19.21 -10.77 -0.95
CA ASN A 201 -20.15 -11.75 -1.46
C ASN A 201 -21.26 -11.09 -2.28
N TYR A 202 -21.82 -9.99 -1.82
CA TYR A 202 -22.84 -9.24 -2.53
C TYR A 202 -22.34 -8.70 -3.87
N LEU A 203 -21.16 -8.09 -3.90
CA LEU A 203 -20.55 -7.56 -5.13
C LEU A 203 -20.13 -8.68 -6.10
N ARG A 204 -19.81 -9.86 -5.60
CA ARG A 204 -19.49 -11.01 -6.46
C ARG A 204 -20.72 -11.53 -7.24
N GLU A 205 -21.92 -11.34 -6.71
CA GLU A 205 -23.17 -11.70 -7.37
C GLU A 205 -23.78 -10.56 -8.19
N TRP A 206 -23.13 -9.39 -8.21
CA TRP A 206 -23.60 -8.21 -8.90
C TRP A 206 -23.62 -8.38 -10.42
N ASP A 207 -24.77 -8.15 -11.07
CA ASP A 207 -24.94 -8.31 -12.53
C ASP A 207 -24.42 -7.13 -13.34
N GLY A 208 -24.29 -5.94 -12.74
CA GLY A 208 -23.82 -4.71 -13.39
C GLY A 208 -22.31 -4.62 -13.51
N GLY A 209 -21.85 -3.53 -14.16
CA GLY A 209 -20.43 -3.16 -14.13
C GLY A 209 -20.03 -2.61 -12.77
N ILE A 210 -18.80 -2.88 -12.33
CA ILE A 210 -18.21 -2.35 -11.10
C ILE A 210 -16.91 -1.64 -11.44
N LEU A 211 -16.76 -0.42 -10.95
CA LEU A 211 -15.51 0.32 -10.94
C LEU A 211 -15.19 0.70 -9.49
N ILE A 212 -14.12 0.16 -8.93
CA ILE A 212 -13.80 0.29 -7.52
C ILE A 212 -12.39 0.86 -7.31
N VAL A 213 -12.26 1.83 -6.43
CA VAL A 213 -10.99 2.23 -5.83
C VAL A 213 -11.00 1.68 -4.42
N SER A 214 -10.03 0.85 -4.07
CA SER A 214 -9.89 0.34 -2.71
C SER A 214 -8.44 0.00 -2.39
N HIS A 215 -8.11 0.09 -1.11
CA HIS A 215 -6.85 -0.36 -0.54
C HIS A 215 -7.00 -1.75 0.12
N ASP A 216 -8.19 -2.33 0.14
CA ASP A 216 -8.43 -3.69 0.62
C ASP A 216 -8.10 -4.71 -0.47
N ARG A 217 -6.94 -5.34 -0.32
CA ARG A 217 -6.41 -6.34 -1.26
C ARG A 217 -7.30 -7.58 -1.39
N TYR A 218 -7.97 -8.01 -0.30
CA TYR A 218 -8.89 -9.15 -0.32
C TYR A 218 -10.15 -8.87 -1.13
N LEU A 219 -10.76 -7.70 -0.92
CA LEU A 219 -11.90 -7.26 -1.70
C LEU A 219 -11.55 -7.23 -3.20
N LEU A 220 -10.37 -6.64 -3.55
CA LEU A 220 -9.92 -6.58 -4.93
C LEU A 220 -9.68 -7.96 -5.53
N ASP A 221 -9.12 -8.88 -4.76
CA ASP A 221 -8.83 -10.25 -5.22
C ASP A 221 -10.08 -11.08 -5.48
N LYS A 222 -11.12 -10.91 -4.65
CA LYS A 222 -12.39 -11.65 -4.75
C LYS A 222 -13.38 -11.08 -5.76
N VAL A 223 -13.45 -9.76 -5.89
CA VAL A 223 -14.49 -9.08 -6.68
C VAL A 223 -14.01 -8.73 -8.07
N CYS A 224 -12.74 -8.30 -8.23
CA CYS A 224 -12.27 -7.73 -9.50
C CYS A 224 -11.63 -8.78 -10.41
N ASN A 225 -11.85 -8.62 -11.71
CA ASN A 225 -11.26 -9.44 -12.77
C ASN A 225 -10.37 -8.64 -13.73
N ASN A 226 -10.28 -7.32 -13.53
CA ASN A 226 -9.38 -6.42 -14.22
C ASN A 226 -8.84 -5.39 -13.23
N ILE A 227 -7.55 -5.07 -13.34
CA ILE A 227 -6.90 -4.05 -12.51
C ILE A 227 -6.35 -2.97 -13.44
N TRP A 228 -6.66 -1.72 -13.13
CA TRP A 228 -6.06 -0.54 -13.75
C TRP A 228 -5.07 0.09 -12.79
N GLU A 229 -3.79 -0.03 -13.10
CA GLU A 229 -2.73 0.63 -12.34
C GLU A 229 -2.53 2.04 -12.86
N MET A 230 -2.84 3.03 -12.02
CA MET A 230 -2.67 4.44 -12.32
C MET A 230 -1.32 4.92 -11.81
N SER A 231 -0.51 5.50 -12.71
CA SER A 231 0.81 6.04 -12.44
C SER A 231 0.97 7.43 -13.08
N SER A 232 2.09 8.10 -12.83
CA SER A 232 2.43 9.37 -13.52
C SER A 232 2.59 9.22 -15.03
N ALA A 233 2.84 7.99 -15.51
CA ALA A 233 2.95 7.68 -16.94
C ALA A 233 1.60 7.37 -17.61
N GLY A 234 0.50 7.29 -16.83
CA GLY A 234 -0.83 6.94 -17.31
C GLY A 234 -1.42 5.73 -16.61
N ILE A 235 -2.32 5.02 -17.30
CA ILE A 235 -2.98 3.83 -16.78
C ILE A 235 -2.53 2.58 -17.55
N GLU A 236 -2.08 1.57 -16.82
CA GLU A 236 -1.82 0.23 -17.35
C GLU A 236 -2.93 -0.74 -16.92
N ALA A 237 -3.47 -1.49 -17.89
CA ALA A 237 -4.49 -2.49 -17.62
C ALA A 237 -3.88 -3.89 -17.48
N TYR A 238 -4.34 -4.61 -16.46
CA TYR A 238 -3.96 -5.98 -16.16
C TYR A 238 -5.21 -6.86 -16.09
N ARG A 239 -5.15 -8.05 -16.65
CA ARG A 239 -6.25 -9.02 -16.61
C ARG A 239 -6.08 -9.97 -15.44
N GLY A 240 -7.17 -10.29 -14.78
CA GLY A 240 -7.19 -11.16 -13.60
C GLY A 240 -7.45 -10.40 -12.32
N ASN A 241 -7.41 -11.12 -11.21
CA ASN A 241 -7.58 -10.57 -9.86
C ASN A 241 -6.31 -9.89 -9.36
N TYR A 242 -6.33 -9.39 -8.11
CA TYR A 242 -5.21 -8.66 -7.51
C TYR A 242 -3.92 -9.51 -7.43
N SER A 243 -4.02 -10.78 -7.08
CA SER A 243 -2.88 -11.70 -7.02
C SER A 243 -2.23 -11.95 -8.39
N HIS A 244 -3.04 -12.03 -9.47
CA HIS A 244 -2.53 -12.12 -10.84
C HIS A 244 -1.87 -10.82 -11.30
N TYR A 245 -2.45 -9.67 -10.92
CA TYR A 245 -1.86 -8.36 -11.19
C TYR A 245 -0.46 -8.24 -10.61
N LEU A 246 -0.24 -8.62 -9.34
CA LEU A 246 1.07 -8.54 -8.70
C LEU A 246 2.14 -9.33 -9.47
N ARG A 247 1.81 -10.54 -9.93
CA ARG A 247 2.70 -11.37 -10.76
C ARG A 247 3.01 -10.71 -12.09
N GLN A 248 1.96 -10.33 -12.85
CA GLN A 248 2.13 -9.69 -14.15
C GLN A 248 2.92 -8.38 -14.06
N ARG A 249 2.69 -7.60 -13.01
CA ARG A 249 3.42 -6.37 -12.72
C ARG A 249 4.90 -6.65 -12.48
N GLN A 250 5.22 -7.64 -11.65
CA GLN A 250 6.59 -8.05 -11.38
C GLN A 250 7.30 -8.53 -12.65
N GLU A 251 6.67 -9.40 -13.42
CA GLU A 251 7.20 -9.91 -14.70
C GLU A 251 7.46 -8.78 -15.70
N ARG A 252 6.52 -7.82 -15.84
CA ARG A 252 6.70 -6.64 -16.70
C ARG A 252 7.85 -5.76 -16.25
N TRP A 253 8.00 -5.54 -14.94
CA TRP A 253 9.12 -4.75 -14.41
C TRP A 253 10.48 -5.42 -14.65
N GLU A 254 10.56 -6.71 -14.41
CA GLU A 254 11.80 -7.46 -14.68
C GLU A 254 12.16 -7.44 -16.17
N LEU A 255 11.17 -7.63 -17.04
CA LEU A 255 11.36 -7.55 -18.48
C LEU A 255 11.85 -6.16 -18.91
N ARG A 256 11.17 -5.10 -18.49
CA ARG A 256 11.55 -3.71 -18.77
C ARG A 256 12.93 -3.36 -18.23
N SER A 257 13.27 -3.85 -17.05
CA SER A 257 14.59 -3.65 -16.45
C SER A 257 15.69 -4.32 -17.28
N LYS A 258 15.51 -5.59 -17.65
CA LYS A 258 16.45 -6.33 -18.51
C LYS A 258 16.65 -5.65 -19.87
N GLU A 259 15.58 -5.17 -20.47
CA GLU A 259 15.63 -4.48 -21.75
C GLU A 259 16.34 -3.14 -21.66
N PHE A 260 16.10 -2.38 -20.58
CA PHE A 260 16.82 -1.14 -20.33
C PHE A 260 18.32 -1.39 -20.15
N GLU A 261 18.70 -2.39 -19.36
CA GLU A 261 20.11 -2.76 -19.16
C GLU A 261 20.76 -3.23 -20.46
N ALA A 262 20.04 -4.02 -21.27
CA ALA A 262 20.55 -4.46 -22.57
C ALA A 262 20.78 -3.28 -23.55
N GLU A 263 19.84 -2.33 -23.62
CA GLU A 263 19.98 -1.15 -24.48
C GLU A 263 21.09 -0.21 -23.96
N LYS A 264 21.20 -0.04 -22.63
CA LYS A 264 22.29 0.72 -22.02
C LYS A 264 23.65 0.10 -22.34
N ALA A 265 23.82 -1.20 -22.20
CA ALA A 265 25.04 -1.93 -22.54
C ALA A 265 25.38 -1.82 -24.03
N ARG A 266 24.36 -1.81 -24.90
CA ARG A 266 24.54 -1.56 -26.32
C ARG A 266 25.07 -0.15 -26.63
N LEU A 267 24.45 0.87 -25.97
CA LEU A 267 24.88 2.26 -26.09
C LEU A 267 26.29 2.46 -25.53
N GLU A 268 26.67 1.77 -24.45
CA GLU A 268 28.05 1.78 -23.92
C GLU A 268 29.07 1.21 -24.91
N LYS A 269 28.74 0.09 -25.54
CA LYS A 269 29.63 -0.47 -26.65
C LYS A 269 29.75 0.49 -27.83
N ASP A 270 28.66 1.13 -28.23
CA ASP A 270 28.70 2.14 -29.30
C ASP A 270 29.53 3.36 -28.88
N MET A 271 29.48 3.77 -27.60
CA MET A 271 30.30 4.84 -27.05
C MET A 271 31.80 4.49 -27.08
N ASP A 272 32.18 3.29 -26.68
CA ASP A 272 33.56 2.82 -26.73
C ASP A 272 34.12 2.80 -28.16
N TYR A 273 33.29 2.36 -29.13
CA TYR A 273 33.64 2.43 -30.53
C TYR A 273 33.86 3.88 -30.99
N ILE A 274 32.99 4.81 -30.63
CA ILE A 274 33.09 6.23 -30.98
C ILE A 274 34.35 6.82 -30.39
N LYS A 275 34.67 6.57 -29.12
CA LYS A 275 35.90 7.07 -28.47
C LYS A 275 37.17 6.62 -29.19
N ARG A 276 37.24 5.35 -29.58
CA ARG A 276 38.41 4.80 -30.25
C ARG A 276 38.62 5.34 -31.69
N ASN A 277 37.54 5.73 -32.36
CA ASN A 277 37.55 6.02 -33.79
C ASN A 277 37.27 7.49 -34.16
N ILE A 278 36.95 8.37 -33.20
CA ILE A 278 36.54 9.76 -33.48
C ILE A 278 37.72 10.62 -33.95
N ALA A 279 38.94 10.27 -33.59
CA ALA A 279 40.18 10.93 -34.02
C ALA A 279 40.98 10.10 -35.05
N GLY A 280 40.48 8.93 -35.50
CA GLY A 280 41.15 7.97 -36.37
C GLY A 280 40.63 7.99 -37.82
N GLN A 281 40.87 6.89 -38.56
CA GLN A 281 40.50 6.75 -39.99
C GLN A 281 38.98 6.74 -40.26
N ASN A 282 38.12 6.43 -39.24
CA ASN A 282 36.66 6.27 -39.39
C ASN A 282 35.86 7.43 -38.81
N VAL A 283 36.34 8.67 -38.89
CA VAL A 283 35.72 9.86 -38.29
C VAL A 283 34.28 10.09 -38.75
N ALA A 284 33.97 9.94 -40.03
CA ALA A 284 32.63 10.16 -40.57
C ALA A 284 31.61 9.17 -40.00
N GLN A 285 32.00 7.88 -39.88
CA GLN A 285 31.13 6.84 -39.30
C GLN A 285 30.92 7.06 -37.80
N SER A 286 31.98 7.42 -37.05
CA SER A 286 31.92 7.71 -35.62
C SER A 286 31.06 8.91 -35.31
N ARG A 287 31.15 10.00 -36.12
CA ARG A 287 30.25 11.16 -36.01
C ARG A 287 28.77 10.81 -36.29
N GLY A 288 28.53 9.94 -37.30
CA GLY A 288 27.19 9.43 -37.61
C GLY A 288 26.61 8.62 -36.47
N ARG A 289 27.40 7.75 -35.83
CA ARG A 289 26.99 6.98 -34.64
C ARG A 289 26.74 7.89 -33.44
N LEU A 290 27.60 8.88 -33.18
CA LEU A 290 27.42 9.84 -32.09
C LEU A 290 26.14 10.64 -32.26
N LYS A 291 25.81 11.09 -33.49
CA LYS A 291 24.56 11.80 -33.79
C LYS A 291 23.34 10.93 -33.50
N ARG A 292 23.39 9.64 -33.88
CA ARG A 292 22.31 8.67 -33.61
C ARG A 292 22.15 8.45 -32.10
N MET A 293 23.26 8.18 -31.41
CA MET A 293 23.29 7.96 -29.98
C MET A 293 22.79 9.19 -29.19
N SER A 294 23.24 10.39 -29.55
CA SER A 294 22.80 11.64 -28.94
C SER A 294 21.24 11.77 -28.96
N ARG A 295 20.66 11.44 -30.13
CA ARG A 295 19.18 11.44 -30.27
C ARG A 295 18.50 10.34 -29.45
N GLN A 296 19.10 9.14 -29.39
CA GLN A 296 18.55 8.04 -28.58
C GLN A 296 18.61 8.36 -27.10
N ILE A 297 19.72 8.89 -26.58
CA ILE A 297 19.83 9.31 -25.19
C ILE A 297 18.78 10.36 -24.83
N GLN A 298 18.62 11.41 -25.67
CA GLN A 298 17.60 12.45 -25.46
C GLN A 298 16.19 11.87 -25.46
N ALA A 299 15.88 10.95 -26.37
CA ALA A 299 14.58 10.31 -26.42
C ALA A 299 14.32 9.43 -25.20
N ILE A 300 15.31 8.64 -24.75
CA ILE A 300 15.18 7.83 -23.53
C ILE A 300 14.99 8.71 -22.30
N GLU A 301 15.67 9.86 -22.21
CA GLU A 301 15.52 10.80 -21.09
C GLU A 301 14.14 11.47 -21.05
N GLN A 302 13.55 11.81 -22.21
CA GLN A 302 12.29 12.56 -22.29
C GLN A 302 11.05 11.68 -22.26
N ILE A 303 11.02 10.60 -23.03
CA ILE A 303 9.81 9.77 -23.21
C ILE A 303 9.97 8.31 -22.70
N GLY A 304 11.19 7.91 -22.30
CA GLY A 304 11.49 6.55 -21.86
C GLY A 304 11.64 5.53 -22.99
N LEU A 305 12.19 4.36 -22.67
CA LEU A 305 12.45 3.29 -23.64
C LEU A 305 11.15 2.69 -24.21
N ASP A 306 10.14 2.52 -23.35
CA ASP A 306 8.85 1.92 -23.72
C ASP A 306 8.09 2.73 -24.77
N ALA A 307 8.13 4.06 -24.67
CA ALA A 307 7.48 4.93 -25.64
C ALA A 307 8.16 4.93 -27.03
N MET A 308 9.40 4.45 -27.10
CA MET A 308 10.15 4.28 -28.35
C MET A 308 9.86 2.95 -29.05
N ARG A 309 9.28 1.96 -28.34
CA ARG A 309 9.08 0.62 -28.85
C ARG A 309 8.10 0.59 -30.02
N GLY A 310 8.50 -0.10 -31.09
CA GLY A 310 7.67 -0.31 -32.27
C GLY A 310 7.33 0.95 -33.07
N ARG A 311 7.81 2.12 -32.66
CA ARG A 311 7.59 3.40 -33.34
C ARG A 311 8.72 3.70 -34.33
N LYS A 312 8.36 4.22 -35.49
CA LYS A 312 9.35 4.76 -36.42
C LYS A 312 9.91 6.07 -35.84
N TRP A 313 11.22 6.32 -36.08
CA TRP A 313 11.89 7.53 -35.59
C TRP A 313 11.18 8.84 -35.95
N LEU A 314 10.46 8.86 -37.06
CA LEU A 314 9.68 10.02 -37.51
C LEU A 314 8.60 10.42 -36.48
N HIS A 315 7.94 9.45 -35.88
CA HIS A 315 6.91 9.69 -34.84
C HIS A 315 7.54 10.03 -33.49
N ILE A 316 8.68 9.40 -33.16
CA ILE A 316 9.43 9.72 -31.94
C ILE A 316 9.94 11.17 -31.98
N SER A 317 10.40 11.63 -33.13
CA SER A 317 10.93 13.00 -33.29
C SER A 317 9.85 14.11 -33.21
N GLN A 318 8.57 13.77 -33.30
CA GLN A 318 7.47 14.70 -33.04
C GLN A 318 7.20 14.90 -31.55
N ASP A 319 7.39 13.85 -30.77
CA ASP A 319 7.15 13.86 -29.33
C ASP A 319 8.38 14.33 -28.51
N VAL A 320 9.55 14.28 -29.12
CA VAL A 320 10.84 14.62 -28.47
C VAL A 320 11.36 15.95 -29.02
N GLN A 321 11.50 16.93 -28.13
CA GLN A 321 12.24 18.17 -28.49
C GLN A 321 13.73 17.83 -28.60
N THR A 322 14.13 17.33 -29.78
CA THR A 322 15.56 17.11 -30.05
C THR A 322 16.21 18.46 -30.31
N THR A 323 17.14 18.86 -29.47
CA THR A 323 18.08 19.93 -29.78
C THR A 323 18.84 19.56 -31.06
N THR A 324 18.88 20.44 -32.03
CA THR A 324 19.50 20.23 -33.35
C THR A 324 21.02 20.00 -33.29
N GLY A 325 21.65 20.11 -32.11
CA GLY A 325 23.09 19.91 -31.90
C GLY A 325 23.46 18.45 -31.61
N VAL A 326 24.55 17.99 -32.18
CA VAL A 326 25.21 16.73 -31.80
C VAL A 326 25.93 16.98 -30.47
N MET A 327 25.67 16.14 -29.46
CA MET A 327 26.39 16.22 -28.18
C MET A 327 27.90 16.01 -28.38
N SER A 328 28.71 16.62 -27.52
CA SER A 328 30.11 16.24 -27.42
C SER A 328 30.23 14.78 -26.93
N VAL A 329 31.38 14.15 -27.18
CA VAL A 329 31.61 12.76 -26.70
C VAL A 329 31.54 12.69 -25.19
N GLU A 330 32.09 13.69 -24.49
CA GLU A 330 32.10 13.78 -23.04
C GLU A 330 30.70 13.97 -22.47
N ASP A 331 29.87 14.83 -23.10
CA ASP A 331 28.48 15.04 -22.68
C ASP A 331 27.63 13.80 -22.91
N ALA A 332 27.79 13.13 -24.04
CA ALA A 332 27.07 11.90 -24.35
C ALA A 332 27.45 10.77 -23.36
N GLU A 333 28.73 10.64 -23.01
CA GLU A 333 29.16 9.69 -21.98
C GLU A 333 28.62 10.01 -20.61
N ARG A 334 28.70 11.26 -20.15
CA ARG A 334 28.18 11.71 -18.87
C ARG A 334 26.70 11.43 -18.77
N ARG A 335 25.91 11.75 -19.81
CA ARG A 335 24.46 11.47 -19.83
C ARG A 335 24.17 9.97 -19.89
N LEU A 336 24.92 9.19 -20.67
CA LEU A 336 24.77 7.73 -20.72
C LEU A 336 25.02 7.09 -19.35
N LYS A 337 26.07 7.51 -18.63
CA LYS A 337 26.31 7.07 -17.25
C LYS A 337 25.21 7.51 -16.27
N ALA A 338 24.67 8.70 -16.48
CA ALA A 338 23.57 9.26 -15.66
C ALA A 338 22.19 8.66 -16.00
N LEU A 339 22.05 7.94 -17.13
CA LEU A 339 20.81 7.29 -17.52
C LEU A 339 20.37 6.30 -16.43
N ARG A 340 19.27 6.66 -15.79
CA ARG A 340 18.60 5.78 -14.80
C ARG A 340 17.49 5.02 -15.49
N ASN A 341 17.26 3.80 -15.03
CA ASN A 341 16.15 3.01 -15.51
C ASN A 341 14.83 3.78 -15.25
N PRO A 342 14.07 4.15 -16.29
CA PRO A 342 12.81 4.87 -16.15
C PRO A 342 11.69 3.98 -15.59
N VAL A 343 11.92 2.68 -15.43
CA VAL A 343 10.99 1.80 -14.68
C VAL A 343 10.93 2.34 -13.27
N LEU A 344 10.00 3.26 -13.10
CA LEU A 344 9.65 3.83 -11.81
C LEU A 344 9.06 2.69 -10.95
N ARG A 345 9.94 1.96 -10.26
CA ARG A 345 9.44 1.29 -9.05
C ARG A 345 8.81 2.38 -8.20
N PRO A 346 7.56 2.20 -7.75
CA PRO A 346 6.99 3.11 -6.80
C PRO A 346 8.04 3.37 -5.73
N ARG A 347 8.22 4.62 -5.33
CA ARG A 347 9.17 4.93 -4.26
C ARG A 347 8.74 4.13 -3.04
N GLU A 348 9.52 3.12 -2.70
CA GLU A 348 9.23 2.25 -1.57
C GLU A 348 9.54 3.00 -0.28
N LEU A 349 8.64 2.94 0.67
CA LEU A 349 8.87 3.35 2.06
C LEU A 349 10.03 2.51 2.61
N LYS A 350 11.14 3.15 2.97
CA LYS A 350 12.29 2.47 3.57
C LYS A 350 12.20 2.56 5.09
N LEU A 351 11.17 1.95 5.63
CA LEU A 351 10.93 1.84 7.07
C LEU A 351 11.99 0.94 7.72
N ARG A 352 12.36 1.25 8.96
CA ARG A 352 13.12 0.36 9.85
C ARG A 352 12.64 0.59 11.27
N LEU A 353 12.04 -0.42 11.87
CA LEU A 353 11.72 -0.47 13.28
C LEU A 353 12.76 -1.36 13.98
N ARG A 354 13.31 -0.89 15.09
CA ARG A 354 14.24 -1.65 15.92
C ARG A 354 13.80 -1.55 17.36
N ALA A 355 13.77 -2.67 18.07
CA ALA A 355 13.60 -2.66 19.50
C ALA A 355 14.87 -2.11 20.17
N GLY A 356 14.74 -1.11 21.03
CA GLY A 356 15.88 -0.46 21.72
C GLY A 356 16.51 -1.39 22.76
N GLN A 357 15.72 -1.90 23.69
CA GLN A 357 16.17 -2.77 24.78
C GLN A 357 15.43 -4.11 24.78
N ARG A 358 16.04 -5.09 25.40
CA ARG A 358 15.40 -6.38 25.60
C ARG A 358 14.43 -6.31 26.77
N GLY A 359 13.12 -6.39 26.53
CA GLY A 359 12.10 -6.51 27.57
C GLY A 359 12.07 -7.89 28.25
N GLY A 360 11.28 -8.01 29.31
CA GLY A 360 11.02 -9.26 30.02
C GLY A 360 10.42 -10.36 29.11
N ASN A 361 10.38 -11.59 29.58
CA ASN A 361 9.81 -12.70 28.81
C ASN A 361 8.27 -12.61 28.69
N ILE A 362 7.60 -12.08 29.71
CA ILE A 362 6.17 -11.77 29.72
C ILE A 362 6.05 -10.26 29.53
N VAL A 363 5.32 -9.85 28.48
CA VAL A 363 5.12 -8.45 28.10
C VAL A 363 3.83 -7.90 28.70
N LEU A 364 2.77 -8.70 28.73
CA LEU A 364 1.47 -8.32 29.26
C LEU A 364 0.88 -9.49 30.04
N ARG A 365 0.31 -9.20 31.21
CA ARG A 365 -0.45 -10.13 32.01
C ARG A 365 -1.79 -9.52 32.37
N THR A 366 -2.86 -10.24 32.19
CA THR A 366 -4.21 -9.86 32.62
C THR A 366 -4.75 -10.85 33.64
N ARG A 367 -5.47 -10.35 34.68
CA ARG A 367 -6.13 -11.16 35.70
C ARG A 367 -7.52 -10.61 35.98
N ASP A 368 -8.52 -11.45 35.85
CA ASP A 368 -9.95 -11.13 36.09
C ASP A 368 -10.39 -9.82 35.46
N LEU A 369 -9.91 -9.51 34.25
CA LEU A 369 -9.99 -8.20 33.64
C LEU A 369 -11.36 -7.96 32.98
N ALA A 370 -12.06 -6.89 33.37
CA ALA A 370 -13.27 -6.41 32.69
C ALA A 370 -13.04 -5.02 32.10
N ILE A 371 -13.40 -4.86 30.84
CA ILE A 371 -13.22 -3.64 30.04
C ILE A 371 -14.56 -2.95 29.87
N GLY A 372 -14.58 -1.63 30.04
CA GLY A 372 -15.76 -0.80 29.83
C GLY A 372 -15.62 0.57 30.45
N TYR A 373 -16.75 1.25 30.58
CA TYR A 373 -16.91 2.53 31.23
C TYR A 373 -17.85 2.40 32.42
N PRO A 374 -17.83 3.29 33.41
CA PRO A 374 -18.76 3.25 34.51
C PRO A 374 -20.21 3.14 34.02
N GLY A 375 -20.90 2.03 34.41
CA GLY A 375 -22.25 1.74 33.96
C GLY A 375 -22.39 1.08 32.57
N ASN A 376 -21.32 0.88 31.83
CA ASN A 376 -21.34 0.21 30.51
C ASN A 376 -20.21 -0.81 30.39
N HIS A 377 -20.47 -2.07 30.71
CA HIS A 377 -19.57 -3.19 30.53
C HIS A 377 -19.50 -3.55 29.05
N LEU A 378 -18.28 -3.60 28.47
CA LEU A 378 -18.05 -3.97 27.07
C LEU A 378 -17.76 -5.46 26.93
N PHE A 379 -16.72 -5.96 27.62
CA PHE A 379 -16.36 -7.38 27.58
C PHE A 379 -15.39 -7.75 28.72
N THR A 380 -15.31 -9.05 28.99
CA THR A 380 -14.32 -9.64 29.90
C THR A 380 -13.16 -10.25 29.13
N VAL A 381 -11.96 -10.17 29.71
CA VAL A 381 -10.72 -10.71 29.15
C VAL A 381 -10.31 -11.91 30.02
N PRO A 382 -10.06 -13.07 29.44
CA PRO A 382 -9.52 -14.21 30.20
C PRO A 382 -8.13 -13.89 30.73
N ASP A 383 -7.64 -14.70 31.67
CA ASP A 383 -6.27 -14.62 32.14
C ASP A 383 -5.29 -14.92 31.02
N ILE A 384 -4.52 -13.92 30.61
CA ILE A 384 -3.58 -13.99 29.49
C ILE A 384 -2.17 -13.65 29.98
N ASP A 385 -1.20 -14.44 29.59
CA ASP A 385 0.22 -14.10 29.67
C ASP A 385 0.77 -13.99 28.24
N LEU A 386 0.97 -12.73 27.78
CA LEU A 386 1.54 -12.46 26.45
C LEU A 386 3.06 -12.53 26.53
N GLU A 387 3.62 -13.48 25.81
CA GLU A 387 5.07 -13.68 25.72
C GLU A 387 5.72 -12.71 24.69
N ARG A 388 6.99 -12.43 24.89
CA ARG A 388 7.82 -11.60 24.01
C ARG A 388 7.94 -12.21 22.59
N LEU A 389 8.12 -11.36 21.58
CA LEU A 389 8.28 -11.70 20.16
C LEU A 389 7.01 -12.26 19.51
N GLY A 390 5.86 -12.19 20.17
CA GLY A 390 4.56 -12.52 19.57
C GLY A 390 3.99 -11.35 18.80
N CYS A 391 3.25 -11.63 17.72
CA CYS A 391 2.35 -10.68 17.09
C CYS A 391 0.92 -11.15 17.34
N THR A 392 0.14 -10.34 18.04
CA THR A 392 -1.25 -10.62 18.39
C THR A 392 -2.16 -9.74 17.54
N ALA A 393 -3.06 -10.33 16.77
CA ALA A 393 -4.12 -9.59 16.09
C ALA A 393 -5.34 -9.51 16.99
N LEU A 394 -5.78 -8.28 17.31
CA LEU A 394 -7.04 -8.01 18.02
C LEU A 394 -8.12 -7.65 17.00
N ILE A 395 -9.12 -8.53 16.87
CA ILE A 395 -10.22 -8.39 15.92
C ILE A 395 -11.56 -8.28 16.66
N GLY A 396 -12.57 -7.75 15.97
CA GLY A 396 -13.94 -7.62 16.51
C GLY A 396 -14.70 -6.54 15.76
N SER A 397 -16.02 -6.49 15.91
CA SER A 397 -16.90 -5.50 15.27
C SER A 397 -16.56 -4.07 15.68
N ASN A 398 -17.01 -3.10 14.88
CA ASN A 398 -16.84 -1.69 15.24
C ASN A 398 -17.61 -1.38 16.52
N GLY A 399 -16.97 -0.62 17.44
CA GLY A 399 -17.53 -0.32 18.74
C GLY A 399 -17.47 -1.47 19.77
N SER A 400 -16.79 -2.59 19.48
CA SER A 400 -16.60 -3.70 20.44
C SER A 400 -15.63 -3.39 21.58
N GLY A 401 -14.93 -2.25 21.54
CA GLY A 401 -14.02 -1.84 22.61
C GLY A 401 -12.53 -2.12 22.34
N LYS A 402 -12.11 -2.40 21.10
CA LYS A 402 -10.70 -2.64 20.72
C LYS A 402 -9.76 -1.52 21.19
N THR A 403 -10.06 -0.28 20.79
CA THR A 403 -9.30 0.91 21.21
C THR A 403 -9.37 1.15 22.72
N THR A 404 -10.51 0.83 23.37
CA THR A 404 -10.67 0.93 24.83
C THR A 404 -9.72 -0.02 25.54
N PHE A 405 -9.59 -1.25 25.04
CA PHE A 405 -8.62 -2.21 25.58
C PHE A 405 -7.17 -1.74 25.45
N LEU A 406 -6.79 -1.19 24.28
CA LEU A 406 -5.46 -0.61 24.11
C LEU A 406 -5.21 0.55 25.10
N LYS A 407 -6.20 1.41 25.34
CA LYS A 407 -6.10 2.51 26.33
C LYS A 407 -5.96 1.99 27.77
N VAL A 408 -6.61 0.87 28.11
CA VAL A 408 -6.42 0.22 29.41
C VAL A 408 -5.00 -0.34 29.54
N ILE A 409 -4.46 -0.99 28.51
CA ILE A 409 -3.05 -1.46 28.50
C ILE A 409 -2.07 -0.28 28.65
N LEU A 410 -2.36 0.86 28.03
CA LEU A 410 -1.55 2.09 28.16
C LEU A 410 -1.68 2.79 29.53
N GLY A 411 -2.60 2.32 30.40
CA GLY A 411 -2.88 3.00 31.67
C GLY A 411 -3.64 4.33 31.52
N GLN A 412 -4.14 4.66 30.31
CA GLN A 412 -4.93 5.87 30.05
C GLN A 412 -6.36 5.76 30.53
N LEU A 413 -6.88 4.55 30.72
CA LEU A 413 -8.19 4.25 31.21
C LEU A 413 -8.08 3.16 32.27
N PRO A 414 -8.69 3.30 33.46
CA PRO A 414 -8.73 2.24 34.46
C PRO A 414 -9.66 1.11 33.99
N PRO A 415 -9.36 -0.17 34.24
CA PRO A 415 -10.29 -1.26 34.02
C PRO A 415 -11.50 -1.17 34.96
N LEU A 416 -12.64 -1.81 34.58
CA LEU A 416 -13.80 -1.91 35.46
C LEU A 416 -13.56 -2.88 36.61
N LEU A 417 -12.92 -4.01 36.34
CA LEU A 417 -12.52 -5.02 37.30
C LEU A 417 -11.16 -5.59 36.89
N GLY A 418 -10.45 -6.21 37.85
CA GLY A 418 -9.19 -6.86 37.62
C GLY A 418 -8.02 -5.93 37.41
N GLU A 419 -6.91 -6.48 36.91
CA GLU A 419 -5.68 -5.71 36.73
C GLU A 419 -4.93 -6.11 35.44
N VAL A 420 -4.18 -5.12 34.94
CA VAL A 420 -3.25 -5.29 33.83
C VAL A 420 -1.84 -5.03 34.36
N GLN A 421 -0.97 -6.01 34.23
CA GLN A 421 0.44 -5.91 34.60
C GLN A 421 1.32 -5.92 33.35
N LEU A 422 2.13 -4.87 33.20
CA LEU A 422 3.13 -4.76 32.14
C LEU A 422 4.45 -5.38 32.61
N GLY A 423 5.15 -6.03 31.69
CA GLY A 423 6.48 -6.60 31.96
C GLY A 423 7.53 -5.55 32.28
N ALA A 424 8.68 -5.99 32.82
CA ALA A 424 9.79 -5.09 33.10
C ALA A 424 10.50 -4.61 31.81
N SER A 425 11.05 -3.40 31.86
CA SER A 425 11.87 -2.78 30.78
C SER A 425 11.13 -2.74 29.44
N LEU A 426 9.87 -2.33 29.47
CA LEU A 426 9.06 -2.13 28.26
C LEU A 426 9.05 -0.66 27.86
N ASP A 427 9.47 -0.40 26.63
CA ASP A 427 9.27 0.84 25.93
C ASP A 427 8.09 0.67 24.96
N ILE A 428 6.97 1.33 25.28
CA ILE A 428 5.71 1.16 24.52
C ILE A 428 5.63 2.20 23.42
N GLY A 429 5.49 1.73 22.18
CA GLY A 429 5.16 2.55 21.02
C GLY A 429 3.68 2.41 20.67
N TYR A 430 2.94 3.52 20.73
CA TYR A 430 1.51 3.53 20.39
C TYR A 430 1.24 4.28 19.10
N PHE A 431 0.58 3.60 18.17
CA PHE A 431 0.04 4.20 16.94
C PHE A 431 -1.47 4.32 17.07
N ALA A 432 -1.96 5.53 17.28
CA ALA A 432 -3.37 5.82 17.51
C ALA A 432 -4.18 5.89 16.20
N GLN A 433 -5.43 5.45 16.23
CA GLN A 433 -6.33 5.38 15.09
C GLN A 433 -6.50 6.72 14.33
N ALA A 434 -6.62 7.83 14.97
CA ALA A 434 -6.85 9.13 14.33
C ALA A 434 -5.58 9.98 14.21
N HIS A 435 -4.38 9.37 14.25
CA HIS A 435 -3.11 10.09 14.30
C HIS A 435 -3.05 11.13 15.43
N GLN A 436 -3.73 10.88 16.55
CA GLN A 436 -3.83 11.76 17.73
C GLN A 436 -2.48 12.08 18.38
N GLY A 437 -1.42 11.39 18.00
CA GLY A 437 -0.05 11.65 18.46
C GLY A 437 0.70 12.75 17.69
N LEU A 438 0.08 13.39 16.69
CA LEU A 438 0.65 14.48 15.90
C LEU A 438 0.02 15.81 16.31
N ASN A 439 0.83 16.86 16.45
CA ASN A 439 0.33 18.21 16.70
C ASN A 439 -0.04 18.90 15.37
N PRO A 440 -1.32 19.29 15.15
CA PRO A 440 -1.77 19.91 13.91
C PRO A 440 -1.02 21.20 13.55
N ASP A 441 -0.62 21.98 14.54
CA ASP A 441 0.02 23.28 14.36
C ASP A 441 1.50 23.20 13.98
N ASN A 442 2.14 22.05 14.24
CA ASN A 442 3.55 21.85 13.94
C ASN A 442 3.76 21.62 12.44
N VAL A 443 4.95 21.96 11.95
CA VAL A 443 5.43 21.49 10.64
C VAL A 443 6.07 20.10 10.78
N ILE A 444 6.15 19.36 9.68
CA ILE A 444 6.65 17.96 9.66
C ILE A 444 8.02 17.83 10.34
N ILE A 445 8.95 18.75 10.09
CA ILE A 445 10.28 18.75 10.75
C ILE A 445 10.14 18.83 12.26
N GLN A 446 9.32 19.75 12.78
CA GLN A 446 9.14 19.96 14.22
C GLN A 446 8.55 18.73 14.92
N GLU A 447 7.68 17.98 14.24
CA GLU A 447 7.16 16.72 14.75
C GLU A 447 8.26 15.67 14.95
N ILE A 448 9.25 15.62 14.08
CA ILE A 448 10.40 14.71 14.22
C ILE A 448 11.39 15.24 15.28
N GLU A 449 11.65 16.54 15.31
CA GLU A 449 12.49 17.18 16.35
C GLU A 449 11.96 16.90 17.77
N SER A 450 10.63 16.85 17.94
CA SER A 450 10.00 16.59 19.25
C SER A 450 10.40 15.22 19.84
N VAL A 451 10.71 14.24 19.00
CA VAL A 451 11.11 12.88 19.40
C VAL A 451 12.62 12.67 19.32
N ALA A 452 13.29 13.37 18.40
CA ALA A 452 14.72 13.26 18.16
C ALA A 452 15.43 14.62 18.22
N PRO A 453 15.47 15.30 19.37
CA PRO A 453 15.97 16.69 19.49
C PRO A 453 17.49 16.84 19.22
N ARG A 454 18.22 15.73 19.09
CA ARG A 454 19.66 15.74 18.79
C ARG A 454 19.97 15.58 17.31
N MET A 455 18.97 15.32 16.47
CA MET A 455 19.17 15.19 15.03
C MET A 455 19.32 16.58 14.38
N LEU A 456 20.29 16.70 13.48
CA LEU A 456 20.44 17.90 12.67
C LEU A 456 19.33 18.00 11.62
N ILE A 457 18.96 19.21 11.21
CA ILE A 457 17.90 19.45 10.20
C ILE A 457 18.16 18.67 8.90
N GLU A 458 19.42 18.59 8.47
CA GLU A 458 19.81 17.80 7.28
C GLU A 458 19.56 16.29 7.46
N GLU A 459 19.85 15.77 8.65
CA GLU A 459 19.59 14.37 9.00
C GLU A 459 18.09 14.09 9.04
N ILE A 460 17.29 15.02 9.62
CA ILE A 460 15.82 14.93 9.64
C ILE A 460 15.27 14.93 8.22
N ARG A 461 15.76 15.80 7.33
CA ARG A 461 15.34 15.80 5.90
C ARG A 461 15.70 14.50 5.19
N GLY A 462 16.92 14.00 5.41
CA GLY A 462 17.35 12.70 4.90
C GLY A 462 16.54 11.52 5.44
N TYR A 463 16.15 11.61 6.72
CA TYR A 463 15.26 10.65 7.36
C TYR A 463 13.84 10.68 6.77
N LEU A 464 13.23 11.86 6.69
CA LEU A 464 11.90 12.09 6.14
C LEU A 464 11.78 11.69 4.65
N ALA A 465 12.86 11.84 3.88
CA ALA A 465 12.90 11.39 2.49
C ALA A 465 12.67 9.87 2.34
N ARG A 466 13.01 9.06 3.36
CA ARG A 466 12.72 7.61 3.40
C ARG A 466 11.23 7.33 3.56
N TYR A 467 10.48 8.30 4.13
CA TYR A 467 9.03 8.29 4.32
C TYR A 467 8.29 9.05 3.23
N LEU A 468 8.98 9.33 2.11
CA LEU A 468 8.45 10.00 0.92
C LEU A 468 8.11 11.50 1.12
N PHE A 469 8.64 12.14 2.15
CA PHE A 469 8.59 13.60 2.28
C PHE A 469 9.86 14.20 1.67
N THR A 470 9.72 14.92 0.56
CA THR A 470 10.86 15.44 -0.22
C THR A 470 10.69 16.93 -0.53
N GLY A 471 11.80 17.64 -0.68
CA GLY A 471 11.80 19.05 -1.05
C GLY A 471 11.11 19.93 -0.03
N GLU A 472 10.11 20.68 -0.46
CA GLU A 472 9.32 21.62 0.38
C GLU A 472 8.25 20.92 1.23
N ASP A 473 7.98 19.62 0.99
CA ASP A 473 6.96 18.91 1.77
C ASP A 473 7.26 18.91 3.27
N VAL A 474 8.54 18.88 3.64
CA VAL A 474 8.98 18.81 5.04
C VAL A 474 8.62 20.05 5.88
N PHE A 475 8.27 21.16 5.22
CA PHE A 475 7.84 22.41 5.85
C PHE A 475 6.31 22.59 5.86
N LYS A 476 5.56 21.61 5.35
CA LYS A 476 4.09 21.64 5.44
C LYS A 476 3.65 21.45 6.88
N LYS A 477 2.56 22.14 7.25
CA LYS A 477 1.90 21.91 8.54
C LYS A 477 1.19 20.55 8.54
N VAL A 478 1.13 19.92 9.70
CA VAL A 478 0.45 18.64 9.88
C VAL A 478 -1.04 18.70 9.54
N GLU A 479 -1.70 19.84 9.83
CA GLU A 479 -3.12 20.05 9.52
C GLU A 479 -3.46 19.96 8.01
N VAL A 480 -2.51 20.31 7.13
CA VAL A 480 -2.71 20.33 5.68
C VAL A 480 -2.45 18.94 5.04
N LEU A 481 -1.86 18.01 5.78
CA LEU A 481 -1.50 16.69 5.28
C LEU A 481 -2.76 15.84 5.01
N SER A 482 -2.72 15.06 3.94
CA SER A 482 -3.70 13.99 3.70
C SER A 482 -3.60 12.91 4.80
N GLY A 483 -4.67 12.11 4.97
CA GLY A 483 -4.66 10.99 5.94
C GLY A 483 -3.48 10.04 5.75
N GLY A 484 -3.13 9.70 4.50
CA GLY A 484 -1.98 8.86 4.19
C GLY A 484 -0.62 9.51 4.52
N GLU A 485 -0.47 10.82 4.32
CA GLU A 485 0.73 11.56 4.72
C GLU A 485 0.86 11.62 6.23
N ARG A 486 -0.24 11.88 6.95
CA ARG A 486 -0.24 11.83 8.43
C ARG A 486 0.15 10.44 8.94
N GLY A 487 -0.37 9.36 8.32
CA GLY A 487 0.01 7.98 8.65
C GLY A 487 1.50 7.72 8.48
N ARG A 488 2.09 8.14 7.34
CA ARG A 488 3.53 8.02 7.11
C ARG A 488 4.37 8.82 8.11
N LEU A 489 3.91 10.03 8.49
CA LEU A 489 4.59 10.85 9.50
C LEU A 489 4.52 10.21 10.89
N ALA A 490 3.35 9.68 11.27
CA ALA A 490 3.18 8.97 12.54
C ALA A 490 4.05 7.71 12.62
N LEU A 491 4.17 6.96 11.51
CA LEU A 491 5.10 5.83 11.41
C LEU A 491 6.57 6.27 11.48
N ALA A 492 6.92 7.41 10.87
CA ALA A 492 8.26 7.98 10.98
C ALA A 492 8.59 8.35 12.44
N LYS A 493 7.64 8.98 13.13
CA LYS A 493 7.76 9.33 14.55
C LYS A 493 7.91 8.08 15.42
N LEU A 494 7.06 7.07 15.21
CA LEU A 494 7.10 5.79 15.93
C LEU A 494 8.43 5.06 15.76
N ALA A 495 9.01 5.09 14.56
CA ALA A 495 10.27 4.40 14.29
C ALA A 495 11.49 4.99 15.03
N LEU A 496 11.39 6.22 15.54
CA LEU A 496 12.44 6.88 16.34
C LEU A 496 12.31 6.59 17.84
N THR A 497 11.18 6.05 18.31
CA THR A 497 10.96 5.78 19.73
C THR A 497 11.73 4.57 20.26
N ASN A 498 12.33 3.76 19.37
CA ASN A 498 13.03 2.51 19.74
C ASN A 498 12.20 1.56 20.63
N ALA A 499 10.88 1.61 20.53
CA ALA A 499 9.95 0.83 21.31
C ALA A 499 10.17 -0.68 21.11
N ASN A 500 10.05 -1.48 22.18
CA ASN A 500 10.13 -2.94 22.13
C ASN A 500 8.76 -3.63 22.26
N PHE A 501 7.71 -2.84 22.57
CA PHE A 501 6.31 -3.27 22.55
C PHE A 501 5.47 -2.27 21.74
N LEU A 502 4.89 -2.72 20.64
CA LEU A 502 4.07 -1.89 19.76
C LEU A 502 2.59 -2.19 19.94
N LEU A 503 1.82 -1.14 20.13
CA LEU A 503 0.35 -1.16 20.10
C LEU A 503 -0.08 -0.38 18.87
N LEU A 504 -0.63 -1.06 17.87
CA LEU A 504 -1.01 -0.47 16.60
C LEU A 504 -2.54 -0.52 16.42
N ASP A 505 -3.18 0.64 16.37
CA ASP A 505 -4.63 0.78 16.20
C ASP A 505 -4.94 1.21 14.77
N GLU A 506 -5.38 0.28 13.93
CA GLU A 506 -5.70 0.44 12.50
C GLU A 506 -4.57 1.13 11.70
N PRO A 507 -3.33 0.62 11.72
CA PRO A 507 -2.18 1.30 11.12
C PRO A 507 -2.20 1.32 9.58
N THR A 508 -3.06 0.54 8.94
CA THR A 508 -3.23 0.48 7.48
C THR A 508 -4.26 1.46 6.95
N ASN A 509 -5.09 2.06 7.83
CA ASN A 509 -6.11 3.01 7.41
C ASN A 509 -5.45 4.22 6.71
N HIS A 510 -6.02 4.61 5.57
CA HIS A 510 -5.55 5.70 4.71
C HIS A 510 -4.17 5.49 4.06
N LEU A 511 -3.49 4.37 4.30
CA LEU A 511 -2.26 4.03 3.59
C LEU A 511 -2.59 3.43 2.22
N ASP A 512 -1.85 3.85 1.19
CA ASP A 512 -1.91 3.20 -0.12
C ASP A 512 -1.24 1.82 -0.07
N ILE A 513 -1.58 0.97 -1.02
CA ILE A 513 -1.11 -0.42 -1.05
C ILE A 513 0.43 -0.54 -0.95
N PRO A 514 1.25 0.27 -1.67
CA PRO A 514 2.69 0.22 -1.50
C PRO A 514 3.15 0.55 -0.08
N SER A 515 2.48 1.49 0.61
CA SER A 515 2.79 1.83 2.00
C SER A 515 2.38 0.73 2.97
N GLN A 516 1.25 0.06 2.72
CA GLN A 516 0.82 -1.11 3.50
C GLN A 516 1.79 -2.28 3.35
N GLU A 517 2.29 -2.56 2.14
CA GLU A 517 3.31 -3.59 1.88
C GLU A 517 4.62 -3.27 2.60
N ALA A 518 5.06 -2.00 2.57
CA ALA A 518 6.25 -1.58 3.29
C ALA A 518 6.09 -1.73 4.81
N LEU A 519 4.94 -1.35 5.36
CA LEU A 519 4.63 -1.53 6.79
C LEU A 519 4.63 -3.01 7.17
N GLN A 520 4.00 -3.87 6.37
CA GLN A 520 3.97 -5.32 6.56
C GLN A 520 5.38 -5.92 6.64
N ASN A 521 6.26 -5.55 5.69
CA ASN A 521 7.64 -6.04 5.65
C ASN A 521 8.44 -5.61 6.89
N VAL A 522 8.24 -4.36 7.33
CA VAL A 522 8.95 -3.82 8.50
C VAL A 522 8.47 -4.44 9.80
N LEU A 523 7.17 -4.66 9.94
CA LEU A 523 6.61 -5.36 11.12
C LEU A 523 7.01 -6.85 11.14
N ALA A 524 7.16 -7.49 9.98
CA ALA A 524 7.68 -8.85 9.88
C ALA A 524 9.14 -8.97 10.36
N ASP A 525 9.94 -7.91 10.14
CA ASP A 525 11.35 -7.85 10.56
C ASP A 525 11.53 -7.30 11.99
N PHE A 526 10.47 -6.88 12.67
CA PHE A 526 10.53 -6.26 13.98
C PHE A 526 10.86 -7.28 15.08
N ASP A 527 11.88 -7.00 15.90
CA ASP A 527 12.39 -7.87 16.96
C ASP A 527 11.66 -7.69 18.32
N GLY A 528 10.55 -6.94 18.35
CA GLY A 528 9.72 -6.70 19.53
C GLY A 528 8.42 -7.50 19.55
N THR A 529 7.52 -7.10 20.45
CA THR A 529 6.16 -7.67 20.56
C THR A 529 5.16 -6.68 19.97
N VAL A 530 4.13 -7.18 19.30
CA VAL A 530 3.13 -6.35 18.64
C VAL A 530 1.72 -6.79 19.04
N ILE A 531 0.88 -5.83 19.45
CA ILE A 531 -0.58 -5.99 19.43
C ILE A 531 -1.10 -5.13 18.28
N LEU A 532 -1.73 -5.79 17.31
CA LEU A 532 -2.23 -5.18 16.09
C LEU A 532 -3.76 -5.22 16.09
N VAL A 533 -4.41 -4.06 16.14
CA VAL A 533 -5.81 -3.91 15.77
C VAL A 533 -5.85 -3.59 14.30
N SER A 534 -6.47 -4.43 13.49
CA SER A 534 -6.59 -4.17 12.04
C SER A 534 -7.77 -4.92 11.44
N HIS A 535 -8.32 -4.36 10.39
CA HIS A 535 -9.27 -5.01 9.48
C HIS A 535 -8.57 -5.51 8.20
N ASP A 536 -7.29 -5.21 8.01
CA ASP A 536 -6.47 -5.71 6.89
C ASP A 536 -6.09 -7.18 7.12
N ARG A 537 -6.83 -8.07 6.49
CA ARG A 537 -6.64 -9.54 6.62
C ARG A 537 -5.28 -10.00 6.09
N TYR A 538 -4.71 -9.34 5.05
CA TYR A 538 -3.37 -9.66 4.56
C TYR A 538 -2.29 -9.35 5.59
N LEU A 539 -2.43 -8.20 6.26
CA LEU A 539 -1.50 -7.83 7.33
C LEU A 539 -1.60 -8.78 8.52
N ILE A 540 -2.84 -9.10 8.93
CA ILE A 540 -3.09 -10.03 10.04
C ILE A 540 -2.52 -11.42 9.71
N ASP A 541 -2.83 -11.98 8.55
CA ASP A 541 -2.40 -13.33 8.16
C ASP A 541 -0.88 -13.45 8.00
N ALA A 542 -0.24 -12.38 7.53
CA ALA A 542 1.22 -12.33 7.37
C ALA A 542 1.99 -12.23 8.69
N LEU A 543 1.40 -11.60 9.73
CA LEU A 543 2.13 -11.24 10.95
C LEU A 543 1.63 -11.97 12.19
N ALA A 544 0.32 -12.22 12.31
CA ALA A 544 -0.27 -12.70 13.54
C ALA A 544 0.14 -14.14 13.85
N THR A 545 0.64 -14.35 15.06
CA THR A 545 0.91 -15.66 15.65
C THR A 545 -0.24 -16.15 16.53
N GLN A 546 -1.11 -15.23 16.93
CA GLN A 546 -2.34 -15.48 17.66
C GLN A 546 -3.39 -14.42 17.33
N VAL A 547 -4.66 -14.83 17.43
CA VAL A 547 -5.81 -13.97 17.15
C VAL A 547 -6.64 -13.84 18.43
N TRP A 548 -6.91 -12.61 18.83
CA TRP A 548 -7.80 -12.26 19.93
C TRP A 548 -9.08 -11.68 19.34
N GLU A 549 -10.20 -12.34 19.53
CA GLU A 549 -11.49 -11.91 19.04
C GLU A 549 -12.37 -11.39 20.18
N ILE A 550 -12.89 -10.18 20.03
CA ILE A 550 -13.92 -9.65 20.92
C ILE A 550 -15.28 -10.07 20.38
N ASP A 551 -15.90 -11.05 21.03
CA ASP A 551 -17.26 -11.50 20.72
C ASP A 551 -18.27 -10.58 21.44
N ARG A 552 -18.93 -9.70 20.67
CA ARG A 552 -19.92 -8.77 21.22
C ARG A 552 -21.18 -9.49 21.76
N GLY A 553 -21.55 -10.64 21.19
CA GLY A 553 -22.73 -11.39 21.61
C GLY A 553 -22.56 -12.06 22.99
N GLN A 554 -21.35 -12.53 23.30
CA GLN A 554 -21.00 -13.14 24.57
C GLN A 554 -20.32 -12.16 25.54
N ALA A 555 -19.97 -10.96 25.08
CA ALA A 555 -19.19 -9.95 25.79
C ALA A 555 -17.87 -10.52 26.40
N VAL A 556 -17.15 -11.34 25.63
CA VAL A 556 -15.90 -12.01 26.06
C VAL A 556 -14.84 -11.91 24.97
N LEU A 557 -13.58 -11.77 25.38
CA LEU A 557 -12.44 -11.89 24.50
C LEU A 557 -12.03 -13.36 24.37
N LYS A 558 -12.02 -13.89 23.15
CA LYS A 558 -11.59 -15.25 22.82
C LYS A 558 -10.15 -15.23 22.30
N VAL A 559 -9.31 -16.12 22.80
CA VAL A 559 -7.92 -16.26 22.39
C VAL A 559 -7.77 -17.48 21.49
N PHE A 560 -7.29 -17.27 20.29
CA PHE A 560 -6.95 -18.32 19.33
C PHE A 560 -5.43 -18.31 19.04
N MET A 561 -4.78 -19.46 19.25
CA MET A 561 -3.36 -19.63 18.94
C MET A 561 -3.20 -20.19 17.52
N GLY A 562 -2.70 -19.39 16.60
CA GLY A 562 -2.52 -19.72 15.20
C GLY A 562 -2.68 -18.52 14.27
N THR A 563 -2.61 -18.76 12.97
CA THR A 563 -2.77 -17.73 11.92
C THR A 563 -4.24 -17.35 11.74
N TYR A 564 -4.50 -16.22 11.08
CA TYR A 564 -5.85 -15.78 10.76
C TYR A 564 -6.59 -16.76 9.83
N SER A 565 -5.89 -17.32 8.86
CA SER A 565 -6.44 -18.36 7.96
C SER A 565 -6.89 -19.62 8.71
N GLU A 566 -6.10 -20.06 9.72
CA GLU A 566 -6.48 -21.19 10.58
C GLU A 566 -7.67 -20.88 11.49
N TYR A 567 -7.76 -19.64 12.01
CA TYR A 567 -8.89 -19.17 12.79
C TYR A 567 -10.19 -19.23 11.96
N ARG A 568 -10.16 -18.77 10.72
CA ARG A 568 -11.33 -18.77 9.82
C ARG A 568 -11.79 -20.17 9.43
N SER A 569 -10.86 -21.08 9.16
CA SER A 569 -11.21 -22.47 8.79
C SER A 569 -11.91 -23.26 9.91
N ARG A 570 -11.79 -22.82 11.17
CA ARG A 570 -12.48 -23.43 12.33
C ARG A 570 -13.86 -22.87 12.61
N GLY A 571 -14.28 -21.79 11.95
CA GLY A 571 -15.62 -21.21 12.07
C GLY A 571 -16.74 -22.11 11.52
N GLU A 572 -16.43 -23.25 10.88
CA GLU A 572 -17.38 -24.33 10.58
C GLU A 572 -17.36 -25.36 11.73
N PRO A 573 -18.52 -25.78 12.30
CA PRO A 573 -18.58 -26.58 13.50
C PRO A 573 -18.11 -28.03 13.26
N GLN A 574 -16.86 -28.33 13.56
CA GLN A 574 -16.40 -29.69 13.77
C GLN A 574 -16.08 -29.91 15.26
N GLY A 575 -16.91 -30.69 15.93
CA GLY A 575 -16.72 -31.08 17.32
C GLY A 575 -15.44 -31.93 17.51
N ALA A 576 -14.48 -31.45 18.25
CA ALA A 576 -13.35 -32.21 18.72
C ALA A 576 -13.01 -31.85 20.19
N SER A 577 -12.80 -32.89 21.00
CA SER A 577 -12.62 -32.85 22.44
C SER A 577 -11.29 -32.21 22.88
N ASP A 578 -11.33 -31.48 24.02
CA ASP A 578 -10.30 -30.61 24.60
C ASP A 578 -8.91 -31.21 24.84
N SER A 579 -8.80 -32.52 25.09
CA SER A 579 -7.53 -33.15 25.46
C SER A 579 -6.54 -33.40 24.29
N THR A 580 -7.04 -33.46 23.05
CA THR A 580 -6.22 -33.59 21.84
C THR A 580 -5.71 -32.22 21.36
N LEU A 581 -6.40 -31.14 21.74
CA LEU A 581 -6.09 -29.78 21.41
C LEU A 581 -4.83 -29.25 22.14
N GLU A 582 -4.61 -29.62 23.40
CA GLU A 582 -3.44 -29.16 24.16
C GLU A 582 -2.11 -29.77 23.64
N ARG A 583 -2.11 -31.06 23.29
CA ARG A 583 -0.91 -31.71 22.70
C ARG A 583 -0.59 -31.17 21.30
N SER A 584 -1.60 -30.90 20.49
CA SER A 584 -1.45 -30.26 19.18
C SER A 584 -0.95 -28.79 19.30
N ARG A 585 -1.38 -28.06 20.35
CA ARG A 585 -0.94 -26.70 20.67
C ARG A 585 0.55 -26.64 21.01
N LEU A 586 1.05 -27.53 21.82
CA LEU A 586 2.46 -27.60 22.21
C LEU A 586 3.37 -27.99 21.04
N GLN A 587 2.98 -28.95 20.21
CA GLN A 587 3.72 -29.34 19.01
C GLN A 587 3.77 -28.25 17.94
N LYS A 588 2.67 -27.53 17.71
CA LYS A 588 2.62 -26.41 16.75
C LYS A 588 3.43 -25.21 17.24
N ARG A 589 3.43 -24.91 18.55
CA ARG A 589 4.31 -23.87 19.14
C ARG A 589 5.80 -24.19 18.90
N GLU A 590 6.20 -25.45 19.06
CA GLU A 590 7.59 -25.87 18.80
C GLU A 590 7.95 -25.83 17.31
N THR A 591 7.06 -26.25 16.42
CA THR A 591 7.30 -26.21 14.96
C THR A 591 7.35 -24.79 14.44
N PHE A 592 6.48 -23.88 14.91
CA PHE A 592 6.50 -22.46 14.53
C PHE A 592 7.75 -21.74 15.06
N ARG A 593 8.16 -22.05 16.31
CA ARG A 593 9.39 -21.54 16.92
C ARG A 593 10.64 -22.06 16.19
N LYS A 594 10.64 -23.32 15.75
CA LYS A 594 11.72 -23.92 14.94
C LYS A 594 11.77 -23.33 13.52
N ALA A 595 10.62 -23.14 12.85
CA ALA A 595 10.54 -22.55 11.52
C ALA A 595 10.97 -21.07 11.53
N ARG A 596 10.55 -20.29 12.54
CA ARG A 596 10.98 -18.89 12.72
C ARG A 596 12.46 -18.79 13.08
N ALA A 597 12.96 -19.70 13.94
CA ALA A 597 14.39 -19.77 14.28
C ALA A 597 15.25 -20.17 13.07
N ALA A 598 14.75 -21.05 12.20
CA ALA A 598 15.41 -21.42 10.95
C ALA A 598 15.45 -20.23 9.97
N LYS A 599 14.34 -19.55 9.77
CA LYS A 599 14.25 -18.35 8.92
C LYS A 599 15.13 -17.21 9.44
N ASN A 600 15.17 -16.99 10.76
CA ASN A 600 16.04 -15.98 11.36
C ASN A 600 17.53 -16.35 11.25
N ARG A 601 17.89 -17.66 11.27
CA ARG A 601 19.25 -18.12 10.99
C ARG A 601 19.63 -17.87 9.55
N GLU A 602 18.76 -18.21 8.59
CA GLU A 602 18.96 -17.98 7.16
C GLU A 602 19.18 -16.49 6.86
N ILE A 603 18.35 -15.59 7.41
CA ILE A 603 18.51 -14.13 7.30
C ILE A 603 19.81 -13.65 7.98
N ALA A 604 20.19 -14.23 9.12
CA ALA A 604 21.43 -13.89 9.80
C ALA A 604 22.67 -14.32 9.00
N ASP A 605 22.60 -15.50 8.38
CA ASP A 605 23.66 -16.05 7.54
C ASP A 605 23.80 -15.25 6.22
N GLU A 606 22.68 -14.86 5.60
CA GLU A 606 22.71 -13.93 4.46
C GLU A 606 23.30 -12.54 4.83
N ARG A 607 22.95 -12.04 6.04
CA ARG A 607 23.54 -10.75 6.50
C ARG A 607 25.02 -10.87 6.79
N ARG A 608 25.48 -12.01 7.31
CA ARG A 608 26.92 -12.28 7.50
C ARG A 608 27.64 -12.38 6.17
N ALA A 609 27.10 -13.13 5.21
CA ALA A 609 27.67 -13.25 3.88
C ALA A 609 27.79 -11.89 3.17
N ARG A 610 26.73 -11.06 3.21
CA ARG A 610 26.78 -9.69 2.65
C ARG A 610 27.75 -8.75 3.39
N ALA A 611 27.92 -8.94 4.70
CA ALA A 611 28.87 -8.15 5.48
C ALA A 611 30.33 -8.55 5.17
N GLU A 612 30.57 -9.84 4.99
CA GLU A 612 31.86 -10.38 4.57
C GLU A 612 32.22 -9.95 3.14
N GLU A 613 31.25 -10.01 2.22
CA GLU A 613 31.43 -9.52 0.84
C GLU A 613 31.77 -8.01 0.81
N ARG A 614 31.10 -7.19 1.63
CA ARG A 614 31.43 -5.76 1.75
C ARG A 614 32.81 -5.53 2.34
N ARG A 615 33.22 -6.29 3.38
CA ARG A 615 34.56 -6.19 3.97
C ARG A 615 35.62 -6.60 2.96
N ARG A 616 35.36 -7.69 2.22
CA ARG A 616 36.23 -8.15 1.12
C ARG A 616 36.39 -7.08 0.05
N GLY A 617 35.28 -6.46 -0.42
CA GLY A 617 35.31 -5.38 -1.41
C GLY A 617 36.06 -4.13 -0.92
N THR A 618 35.91 -3.75 0.36
CA THR A 618 36.63 -2.61 0.93
C THR A 618 38.13 -2.92 1.01
N ARG A 619 38.49 -4.11 1.46
CA ARG A 619 39.90 -4.52 1.58
C ARG A 619 40.56 -4.63 0.21
N LEU A 620 39.85 -5.14 -0.79
CA LEU A 620 40.33 -5.23 -2.16
C LEU A 620 40.66 -3.83 -2.74
N ALA A 621 39.77 -2.85 -2.52
CA ALA A 621 40.01 -1.46 -2.95
C ALA A 621 41.21 -0.81 -2.22
N GLU A 622 41.41 -1.12 -0.92
CA GLU A 622 42.58 -0.67 -0.18
C GLU A 622 43.90 -1.24 -0.72
N VAL A 623 43.90 -2.54 -1.01
CA VAL A 623 45.07 -3.24 -1.55
C VAL A 623 45.40 -2.71 -2.97
N GLU A 624 44.40 -2.54 -3.85
CA GLU A 624 44.57 -1.96 -5.17
C GLU A 624 45.14 -0.54 -5.12
N ALA A 625 44.61 0.31 -4.23
CA ALA A 625 45.14 1.66 -4.06
C ALA A 625 46.61 1.66 -3.58
N ARG A 626 46.97 0.72 -2.69
CA ARG A 626 48.33 0.63 -2.18
C ARG A 626 49.32 0.08 -3.24
N ILE A 627 48.89 -0.90 -4.03
CA ILE A 627 49.68 -1.41 -5.18
C ILE A 627 49.98 -0.25 -6.14
N SER A 628 48.98 0.54 -6.53
CA SER A 628 49.16 1.68 -7.43
C SER A 628 50.16 2.71 -6.89
N THR A 629 50.09 3.01 -5.58
CA THR A 629 51.09 3.92 -4.97
C THR A 629 52.50 3.36 -4.97
N LEU A 630 52.65 2.05 -4.70
CA LEU A 630 53.98 1.39 -4.76
C LEU A 630 54.54 1.29 -6.17
N GLU A 631 53.68 1.12 -7.20
CA GLU A 631 54.11 1.19 -8.60
C GLU A 631 54.68 2.56 -8.96
N GLU A 632 54.07 3.65 -8.53
CA GLU A 632 54.58 5.01 -8.71
C GLU A 632 55.89 5.22 -7.95
N GLU A 633 55.98 4.73 -6.68
CA GLU A 633 57.21 4.80 -5.87
C GLU A 633 58.38 4.03 -6.55
N LEU A 634 58.12 2.81 -7.01
CA LEU A 634 59.11 1.98 -7.72
C LEU A 634 59.59 2.62 -9.04
N ALA A 635 58.66 3.19 -9.81
CA ALA A 635 59.01 3.94 -11.03
C ALA A 635 59.90 5.15 -10.73
N HIS A 636 59.60 5.89 -9.66
CA HIS A 636 60.39 7.02 -9.22
C HIS A 636 61.81 6.60 -8.72
N LEU A 637 61.85 5.56 -7.88
CA LEU A 637 63.14 5.00 -7.40
C LEU A 637 63.96 4.42 -8.53
N GLY A 638 63.34 3.74 -9.50
CA GLY A 638 63.98 3.21 -10.69
C GLY A 638 64.63 4.30 -11.58
N THR A 639 63.92 5.44 -11.79
CA THR A 639 64.50 6.58 -12.54
C THR A 639 65.67 7.22 -11.81
N ARG A 640 65.64 7.31 -10.48
CA ARG A 640 66.78 7.81 -9.68
C ARG A 640 67.96 6.86 -9.66
N LEU A 641 67.75 5.55 -9.68
CA LEU A 641 68.82 4.55 -9.77
C LEU A 641 69.43 4.49 -11.16
N ALA A 642 68.65 4.80 -12.22
CA ALA A 642 69.20 4.90 -13.62
C ALA A 642 70.13 6.11 -13.83
N THR A 643 69.95 7.17 -13.01
CA THR A 643 70.83 8.35 -12.97
C THR A 643 71.42 8.52 -11.56
N PRO A 644 72.41 7.68 -11.18
CA PRO A 644 72.82 7.57 -9.79
C PRO A 644 73.48 8.85 -9.28
N PRO A 645 73.21 9.29 -8.06
CA PRO A 645 73.88 10.40 -7.40
C PRO A 645 75.35 10.05 -7.15
N SER A 646 76.18 11.06 -6.94
CA SER A 646 77.66 10.86 -6.77
C SER A 646 78.03 10.27 -5.41
N ASP A 647 77.08 10.23 -4.45
CA ASP A 647 77.30 9.71 -3.10
C ASP A 647 76.93 8.21 -2.97
N ARG A 648 77.93 7.41 -2.62
CA ARG A 648 77.81 5.95 -2.49
C ARG A 648 76.83 5.52 -1.41
N THR A 649 76.69 6.28 -0.37
CA THR A 649 75.75 6.01 0.74
C THR A 649 74.29 6.28 0.37
N GLU A 650 74.04 7.26 -0.52
CA GLU A 650 72.72 7.56 -1.07
C GLU A 650 72.25 6.48 -2.08
N ILE A 651 73.16 5.98 -2.89
CA ILE A 651 72.88 4.87 -3.82
C ILE A 651 72.46 3.60 -3.04
N GLN A 652 73.15 3.30 -1.94
CA GLN A 652 72.86 2.15 -1.14
C GLN A 652 71.49 2.25 -0.47
N ARG A 653 71.11 3.43 0.04
CA ARG A 653 69.75 3.68 0.57
C ARG A 653 68.64 3.55 -0.47
N LEU A 654 68.85 4.13 -1.67
CA LEU A 654 67.90 4.01 -2.78
C LEU A 654 67.68 2.56 -3.21
N ALA A 655 68.75 1.74 -3.21
CA ALA A 655 68.65 0.31 -3.51
C ALA A 655 67.90 -0.47 -2.42
N GLU A 656 68.14 -0.16 -1.15
CA GLU A 656 67.42 -0.76 -0.01
C GLU A 656 65.92 -0.39 -0.04
N ASP A 657 65.59 0.87 -0.35
CA ASP A 657 64.20 1.35 -0.44
C ASP A 657 63.48 0.70 -1.64
N TYR A 658 64.17 0.51 -2.78
CA TYR A 658 63.61 -0.19 -3.94
C TYR A 658 63.30 -1.64 -3.63
N ILE A 659 64.23 -2.40 -3.03
CA ILE A 659 64.00 -3.80 -2.63
C ILE A 659 62.87 -3.93 -1.60
N ARG A 660 62.74 -2.98 -0.69
CA ARG A 660 61.65 -2.96 0.31
C ARG A 660 60.30 -2.75 -0.37
N ALA A 661 60.20 -1.75 -1.26
CA ALA A 661 58.96 -1.46 -1.98
C ALA A 661 58.57 -2.63 -2.91
N GLU A 662 59.53 -3.28 -3.57
CA GLU A 662 59.29 -4.45 -4.41
C GLU A 662 58.76 -5.63 -3.60
N SER A 663 59.34 -5.93 -2.43
CA SER A 663 58.90 -7.01 -1.53
C SER A 663 57.48 -6.73 -0.94
N GLU A 664 57.19 -5.44 -0.59
CA GLU A 664 55.83 -5.04 -0.13
C GLU A 664 54.81 -5.21 -1.26
N MET A 665 55.17 -4.86 -2.49
CA MET A 665 54.31 -5.02 -3.66
C MET A 665 53.99 -6.50 -3.95
N GLU A 666 55.00 -7.38 -3.93
CA GLU A 666 54.80 -8.84 -4.09
C GLU A 666 53.83 -9.41 -3.05
N SER A 667 53.98 -9.02 -1.76
CA SER A 667 53.11 -9.49 -0.70
C SER A 667 51.67 -9.00 -0.87
N LEU A 668 51.47 -7.79 -1.40
CA LEU A 668 50.12 -7.24 -1.66
C LEU A 668 49.49 -7.86 -2.90
N ILE A 669 50.25 -8.25 -3.90
CA ILE A 669 49.77 -8.98 -5.07
C ILE A 669 49.27 -10.38 -4.63
N GLU A 670 50.00 -11.08 -3.76
CA GLU A 670 49.49 -12.35 -3.17
C GLU A 670 48.21 -12.18 -2.34
N GLU A 671 48.10 -11.09 -1.59
CA GLU A 671 46.88 -10.77 -0.85
C GLU A 671 45.70 -10.43 -1.78
N TRP A 672 45.98 -9.71 -2.87
CA TRP A 672 45.00 -9.36 -3.90
C TRP A 672 44.43 -10.59 -4.62
N GLU A 673 45.33 -11.54 -5.02
CA GLU A 673 44.94 -12.82 -5.63
C GLU A 673 44.01 -13.64 -4.69
N LYS A 674 44.39 -13.76 -3.41
CA LYS A 674 43.56 -14.45 -2.38
C LYS A 674 42.20 -13.76 -2.11
N LEU A 675 42.11 -12.44 -2.35
CA LEU A 675 40.87 -11.69 -2.22
C LEU A 675 40.01 -11.76 -3.49
N GLN A 676 40.55 -12.16 -4.64
CA GLN A 676 39.78 -12.39 -5.88
C GLN A 676 39.21 -13.80 -5.99
N GLU A 677 39.83 -14.83 -5.38
CA GLU A 677 39.28 -16.16 -5.23
C GLU A 677 38.12 -16.15 -4.20
#